data_aee91af48e16d36922e5ea9c0f3b0642
#
_entry.id   aee91af48e16d36922e5ea9c0f3b0642
#
_cell.length_a   1.000
_cell.length_b   1.000
_cell.length_c   1.000
_cell.angle_alpha   90.00
_cell.angle_beta   90.00
_cell.angle_gamma   90.00
#
_symmetry.space_group_name_H-M   'P 1'
#
loop_
_entity.id
_entity.type
_entity.pdbx_description
1 polymer ?
#
loop_
_entity_poly.entity_id
_entity_poly.type
_entity_poly.pdbx_seq_one_letter_code
_entity_poly.pdbx_strand_id
1 'polypeptide(L)'
;MNMEKCKYLLFCGTLALWMAGGFQQVYAATEPSSQAIQQQSNKVTGKVSDATGPIIGASVVEKGTANGTITDLDGNFSLNVKAGATLVVSYVGYKSEEVKAGRGPLNITLKEDAKALDEVVVTALGIKRERKALGYGIDEVKGEALTKAKETNLINSMAGRVPGLVVSQTAGGPSGSTRVILRGSTEMTGNNQPLYVVDGVPLDNTNFGSAGTNGGFDLGDGISSINADDVENMSVLKGPAASALYGSRASHGVILITTKRANKDKISVEYNGTLTFDTQLAKWDEVQQIYGMGSNGTYSYDAISNTNKSWGPKADGSNMLKYFDGVERPFLIVPDNTSNFFRTGITATNSAIIGVNSGKTGIRFTYTDMRNKDIVPQTHMSRDIFNLRANTSAGKVDLDFSVNYTREDVKNRPALGDSKSNIGKNLMTLATTYDQEWLQTYQTADGEYSNWNGMDPYNVNPYWDIYKNFNKSKKDLFRMNGKAVWNIDPHLKLQATLGAELNWFTFDDYKAPTTPGFEAGRLQNSAFRNRMYNFEVLALYNNHWGDFDFNATLGGNVYKVNNQTTVTTAQDMKIRDVPSLTSFNEISVVPGSYRKQINSVYGAVNVGWKHMLYLDATLRGDQSSTLPTGNNMYVYPSFSGSFVFSELTKLGDLLPYGKVRMSWAQVGSDTDPYQLGLVYTKSKY
;
A
#
# COMPACT_ATOMS: atom_id res chain seq x y z
N MET A 1 3.14 20.79 -34.50
CA MET A 1 3.57 21.39 -33.24
C MET A 1 2.30 21.88 -32.54
N ASN A 2 1.75 21.07 -31.62
CA ASN A 2 0.38 21.21 -31.11
C ASN A 2 0.25 22.33 -30.08
N MET A 3 -0.66 23.23 -30.28
CA MET A 3 -0.98 24.38 -29.42
C MET A 3 -1.51 24.02 -28.01
N GLU A 4 -1.82 22.75 -27.73
CA GLU A 4 -2.27 22.32 -26.40
C GLU A 4 -1.14 22.16 -25.37
N LYS A 5 0.10 21.97 -25.80
CA LYS A 5 1.24 21.88 -24.86
C LYS A 5 1.69 23.24 -24.28
N CYS A 6 1.26 24.35 -24.90
CA CYS A 6 1.62 25.68 -24.42
C CYS A 6 0.77 26.20 -23.25
N LYS A 7 -0.45 25.69 -23.05
CA LYS A 7 -1.33 26.17 -21.96
C LYS A 7 -0.92 25.69 -20.58
N TYR A 8 -0.30 24.51 -20.49
CA TYR A 8 0.16 23.98 -19.20
C TYR A 8 1.54 24.51 -18.77
N LEU A 9 2.36 24.95 -19.72
CA LEU A 9 3.65 25.60 -19.41
C LEU A 9 3.48 27.04 -18.89
N LEU A 10 2.41 27.74 -19.26
CA LEU A 10 2.15 29.10 -18.76
C LEU A 10 1.64 29.10 -17.31
N PHE A 11 0.92 28.06 -16.85
CA PHE A 11 0.40 28.00 -15.49
C PHE A 11 1.47 27.58 -14.45
N CYS A 12 2.45 26.76 -14.84
CA CYS A 12 3.60 26.44 -14.00
C CYS A 12 4.65 27.55 -13.96
N GLY A 13 4.79 28.31 -15.06
CA GLY A 13 5.75 29.42 -15.15
C GLY A 13 5.40 30.63 -14.30
N THR A 14 4.13 30.93 -14.13
CA THR A 14 3.68 32.09 -13.33
C THR A 14 3.76 31.87 -11.82
N LEU A 15 3.66 30.64 -11.34
CA LEU A 15 3.86 30.32 -9.92
C LEU A 15 5.35 30.31 -9.51
N ALA A 16 6.25 29.95 -10.43
CA ALA A 16 7.70 29.96 -10.19
C ALA A 16 8.31 31.38 -10.23
N LEU A 17 7.73 32.30 -11.03
CA LEU A 17 8.20 33.69 -11.08
C LEU A 17 7.76 34.55 -9.86
N TRP A 18 6.72 34.13 -9.14
CA TRP A 18 6.30 34.84 -7.92
C TRP A 18 7.15 34.49 -6.69
N MET A 19 7.88 33.38 -6.70
CA MET A 19 8.79 33.00 -5.62
C MET A 19 10.25 33.46 -5.83
N ALA A 20 10.61 33.91 -7.04
CA ALA A 20 11.98 34.35 -7.36
C ALA A 20 12.19 35.88 -7.30
N GLY A 21 11.15 36.67 -6.99
CA GLY A 21 11.17 38.13 -7.03
C GLY A 21 11.44 38.87 -5.73
N GLY A 22 11.90 38.20 -4.66
CA GLY A 22 11.99 38.76 -3.31
C GLY A 22 13.37 38.86 -2.65
N PHE A 23 14.47 38.74 -3.37
CA PHE A 23 15.79 38.99 -2.79
C PHE A 23 16.46 40.23 -3.42
N GLN A 24 16.10 41.42 -2.92
CA GLN A 24 16.92 42.61 -3.09
C GLN A 24 17.97 42.64 -1.97
N GLN A 25 19.22 42.74 -2.41
CA GLN A 25 20.39 43.00 -1.57
C GLN A 25 20.24 44.32 -0.84
N VAL A 26 20.37 44.28 0.48
CA VAL A 26 20.64 45.48 1.27
C VAL A 26 22.13 45.43 1.64
N TYR A 27 22.88 46.36 1.07
CA TYR A 27 24.28 46.63 1.42
C TYR A 27 24.41 47.31 2.78
N ALA A 28 25.49 46.99 3.40
CA ALA A 28 25.97 47.33 4.72
C ALA A 28 25.76 48.80 5.15
N ALA A 29 25.34 48.95 6.39
CA ALA A 29 25.67 50.13 7.22
C ALA A 29 26.08 49.66 8.60
N THR A 30 27.35 49.97 8.91
CA THR A 30 27.99 50.23 10.20
C THR A 30 27.41 49.63 11.50
N GLU A 31 28.23 48.88 12.16
CA GLU A 31 28.07 48.37 13.52
C GLU A 31 27.78 49.49 14.56
N PRO A 32 27.04 49.12 15.61
CA PRO A 32 27.46 49.40 16.94
C PRO A 32 27.66 48.11 17.72
N SER A 33 28.79 48.04 18.39
CA SER A 33 29.16 47.03 19.36
C SER A 33 28.04 46.73 20.35
N SER A 34 27.39 45.62 20.18
CA SER A 34 26.58 45.01 21.23
C SER A 34 27.34 43.89 21.87
N GLN A 35 27.68 44.09 23.14
CA GLN A 35 28.22 43.09 24.04
C GLN A 35 27.45 41.78 23.89
N ALA A 36 28.12 40.72 23.40
CA ALA A 36 27.61 39.36 23.44
C ALA A 36 27.42 38.97 24.90
N ILE A 37 26.19 38.95 25.36
CA ILE A 37 25.82 38.22 26.57
C ILE A 37 26.17 36.78 26.28
N GLN A 38 27.28 36.28 26.79
CA GLN A 38 27.60 34.87 26.86
C GLN A 38 26.51 34.20 27.68
N GLN A 39 25.49 33.62 27.00
CA GLN A 39 24.58 32.70 27.65
C GLN A 39 25.42 31.51 28.10
N GLN A 40 25.67 31.39 29.39
CA GLN A 40 26.32 30.23 29.99
C GLN A 40 25.42 29.01 29.70
N SER A 41 25.84 28.21 28.73
CA SER A 41 25.27 26.87 28.51
C SER A 41 25.84 25.96 29.60
N ASN A 42 24.94 25.37 30.40
CA ASN A 42 25.34 24.36 31.39
C ASN A 42 25.24 22.98 30.77
N LYS A 43 26.31 22.20 30.83
CA LYS A 43 26.30 20.78 30.47
C LYS A 43 25.59 20.03 31.60
N VAL A 44 24.42 19.46 31.30
CA VAL A 44 23.63 18.62 32.20
C VAL A 44 23.85 17.17 31.80
N THR A 45 24.14 16.34 32.78
CA THR A 45 24.26 14.89 32.64
C THR A 45 23.25 14.20 33.53
N GLY A 46 22.84 13.00 33.21
CA GLY A 46 21.95 12.24 34.04
C GLY A 46 21.76 10.83 33.56
N LYS A 47 20.94 10.07 34.30
CA LYS A 47 20.56 8.70 33.99
C LYS A 47 19.04 8.59 34.01
N VAL A 48 18.48 7.90 33.01
CA VAL A 48 17.07 7.58 32.91
C VAL A 48 16.90 6.08 33.17
N SER A 49 16.03 5.72 34.10
CA SER A 49 15.75 4.33 34.49
C SER A 49 14.24 4.14 34.77
N ASP A 50 13.84 2.90 34.90
CA ASP A 50 12.56 2.51 35.47
C ASP A 50 12.76 1.59 36.69
N ALA A 51 11.71 0.88 37.12
CA ALA A 51 11.78 -0.09 38.21
C ALA A 51 12.61 -1.35 37.91
N THR A 52 12.86 -1.62 36.61
CA THR A 52 13.55 -2.84 36.13
C THR A 52 15.01 -2.57 35.72
N GLY A 53 15.37 -1.31 35.45
CA GLY A 53 16.74 -0.99 35.05
C GLY A 53 16.87 0.29 34.22
N PRO A 54 18.03 0.50 33.55
CA PRO A 54 18.27 1.67 32.70
C PRO A 54 17.43 1.63 31.42
N ILE A 55 16.86 2.76 31.02
CA ILE A 55 16.09 2.90 29.78
C ILE A 55 17.02 3.39 28.65
N ILE A 56 17.21 2.57 27.64
CA ILE A 56 18.02 2.83 26.45
C ILE A 56 17.17 3.59 25.42
N GLY A 57 17.72 4.65 24.83
CA GLY A 57 17.03 5.39 23.75
C GLY A 57 15.90 6.31 24.22
N ALA A 58 15.80 6.60 25.52
CA ALA A 58 14.86 7.62 26.01
C ALA A 58 15.25 9.00 25.46
N SER A 59 14.25 9.74 25.00
CA SER A 59 14.43 11.10 24.46
C SER A 59 14.49 12.11 25.62
N VAL A 60 15.51 12.96 25.62
CA VAL A 60 15.72 14.05 26.58
C VAL A 60 15.81 15.36 25.80
N VAL A 61 14.80 16.22 25.89
CA VAL A 61 14.68 17.44 25.10
C VAL A 61 14.51 18.65 26.02
N GLU A 62 15.18 19.77 25.72
CA GLU A 62 14.96 21.05 26.38
C GLU A 62 13.58 21.61 25.97
N LYS A 63 12.69 21.80 26.94
CA LYS A 63 11.31 22.20 26.73
C LYS A 63 11.17 23.44 25.86
N GLY A 64 10.40 23.34 24.79
CA GLY A 64 10.15 24.46 23.86
C GLY A 64 11.26 24.71 22.83
N THR A 65 12.24 23.80 22.71
CA THR A 65 13.33 23.88 21.71
C THR A 65 13.49 22.56 20.95
N ALA A 66 14.28 22.56 19.87
CA ALA A 66 14.72 21.36 19.19
C ALA A 66 16.02 20.75 19.78
N ASN A 67 16.54 21.33 20.87
CA ASN A 67 17.76 20.87 21.51
C ASN A 67 17.48 19.62 22.35
N GLY A 68 18.03 18.47 21.96
CA GLY A 68 17.80 17.20 22.65
C GLY A 68 18.87 16.16 22.39
N THR A 69 18.80 15.06 23.16
CA THR A 69 19.67 13.89 23.05
C THR A 69 18.84 12.62 23.37
N ILE A 70 19.46 11.46 23.19
CA ILE A 70 18.89 10.17 23.60
C ILE A 70 19.82 9.49 24.61
N THR A 71 19.31 8.62 25.46
CA THR A 71 20.08 7.85 26.42
C THR A 71 20.87 6.73 25.76
N ASP A 72 22.05 6.44 26.30
CA ASP A 72 22.93 5.33 25.88
C ASP A 72 22.48 3.97 26.45
N LEU A 73 23.32 2.93 26.24
CA LEU A 73 23.06 1.54 26.70
C LEU A 73 22.91 1.41 28.22
N ASP A 74 23.52 2.32 28.99
CA ASP A 74 23.45 2.36 30.45
C ASP A 74 22.39 3.35 30.97
N GLY A 75 21.59 3.93 30.04
CA GLY A 75 20.57 4.93 30.34
C GLY A 75 21.10 6.33 30.58
N ASN A 76 22.40 6.60 30.36
CA ASN A 76 22.97 7.91 30.61
C ASN A 76 22.72 8.88 29.44
N PHE A 77 22.63 10.16 29.75
CA PHE A 77 22.56 11.24 28.77
C PHE A 77 23.45 12.42 29.10
N SER A 78 23.77 13.22 28.11
CA SER A 78 24.50 14.48 28.26
C SER A 78 23.95 15.51 27.27
N LEU A 79 23.51 16.66 27.74
CA LEU A 79 22.90 17.71 26.94
C LEU A 79 23.34 19.10 27.44
N ASN A 80 23.72 19.99 26.51
CA ASN A 80 24.02 21.38 26.83
C ASN A 80 22.71 22.19 26.76
N VAL A 81 22.31 22.81 27.88
CA VAL A 81 21.05 23.53 27.98
C VAL A 81 21.25 24.90 28.64
N LYS A 82 20.26 25.78 28.52
CA LYS A 82 20.24 27.07 29.22
C LYS A 82 20.17 26.85 30.72
N ALA A 83 20.82 27.76 31.49
CA ALA A 83 20.76 27.71 32.94
C ALA A 83 19.29 27.77 33.43
N GLY A 84 18.86 26.76 34.21
CA GLY A 84 17.47 26.67 34.71
C GLY A 84 16.44 26.14 33.71
N ALA A 85 16.87 25.60 32.55
CA ALA A 85 15.98 24.99 31.59
C ALA A 85 15.22 23.80 32.18
N THR A 86 14.03 23.52 31.67
CA THR A 86 13.26 22.31 31.97
C THR A 86 13.54 21.29 30.89
N LEU A 87 13.93 20.07 31.26
CA LEU A 87 14.06 18.93 30.39
C LEU A 87 12.75 18.14 30.37
N VAL A 88 12.31 17.75 29.20
CA VAL A 88 11.23 16.77 28.99
C VAL A 88 11.87 15.45 28.63
N VAL A 89 11.68 14.46 29.50
CA VAL A 89 12.20 13.09 29.26
C VAL A 89 11.01 12.20 28.91
N SER A 90 11.09 11.52 27.78
CA SER A 90 10.04 10.66 27.26
C SER A 90 10.58 9.38 26.68
N TYR A 91 9.83 8.30 26.83
CA TYR A 91 10.09 7.01 26.20
C TYR A 91 8.77 6.32 25.88
N VAL A 92 8.77 5.48 24.86
CA VAL A 92 7.55 4.77 24.42
C VAL A 92 7.07 3.84 25.53
N GLY A 93 5.81 4.02 25.96
CA GLY A 93 5.22 3.24 27.05
C GLY A 93 5.39 3.83 28.45
N TYR A 94 5.99 5.02 28.56
CA TYR A 94 6.23 5.70 29.85
C TYR A 94 5.60 7.11 29.85
N LYS A 95 5.22 7.57 31.05
CA LYS A 95 4.81 8.96 31.26
C LYS A 95 6.00 9.88 31.06
N SER A 96 5.82 10.93 30.26
CA SER A 96 6.84 11.96 30.14
C SER A 96 7.05 12.67 31.46
N GLU A 97 8.29 12.85 31.89
CA GLU A 97 8.68 13.52 33.12
C GLU A 97 9.36 14.85 32.81
N GLU A 98 8.95 15.92 33.50
CA GLU A 98 9.57 17.22 33.36
C GLU A 98 10.51 17.50 34.56
N VAL A 99 11.79 17.68 34.28
CA VAL A 99 12.82 17.86 35.30
C VAL A 99 13.60 19.14 35.03
N LYS A 100 13.77 20.00 36.08
CA LYS A 100 14.60 21.20 35.96
C LYS A 100 16.08 20.84 35.91
N ALA A 101 16.80 21.40 34.95
CA ALA A 101 18.25 21.27 34.84
C ALA A 101 18.97 21.85 36.06
N GLY A 102 19.57 21.01 36.87
CA GLY A 102 20.35 21.34 38.06
C GLY A 102 21.86 21.35 37.80
N ARG A 103 22.66 21.66 38.87
CA ARG A 103 24.13 21.64 38.79
C ARG A 103 24.80 20.28 39.00
N GLY A 104 24.02 19.21 39.15
CA GLY A 104 24.51 17.83 39.34
C GLY A 104 23.88 16.82 38.38
N PRO A 105 24.37 15.55 38.39
CA PRO A 105 23.77 14.52 37.56
C PRO A 105 22.32 14.26 37.97
N LEU A 106 21.41 14.18 36.99
CA LEU A 106 19.99 13.94 37.19
C LEU A 106 19.71 12.44 37.16
N ASN A 107 19.04 11.93 38.19
CA ASN A 107 18.47 10.58 38.17
C ASN A 107 16.96 10.70 37.92
N ILE A 108 16.53 10.22 36.76
CA ILE A 108 15.15 10.35 36.30
C ILE A 108 14.56 8.94 36.20
N THR A 109 13.52 8.70 37.00
CA THR A 109 12.82 7.42 36.96
C THR A 109 11.51 7.61 36.25
N LEU A 110 11.39 7.05 35.03
CA LEU A 110 10.15 7.05 34.30
C LEU A 110 9.20 6.00 34.86
N LYS A 111 7.93 6.37 35.01
CA LYS A 111 6.86 5.45 35.38
C LYS A 111 6.15 4.99 34.11
N GLU A 112 5.86 3.71 34.04
CA GLU A 112 5.05 3.17 32.94
C GLU A 112 3.74 3.95 32.82
N ASP A 113 3.37 4.28 31.58
CA ASP A 113 2.12 4.98 31.32
C ASP A 113 0.97 3.97 31.31
N ALA A 114 0.39 3.72 32.45
CA ALA A 114 -0.82 2.93 32.59
C ALA A 114 -2.03 3.51 31.80
N LYS A 115 -1.91 4.75 31.29
CA LYS A 115 -2.92 5.38 30.41
C LYS A 115 -2.95 4.81 28.98
N ALA A 116 -2.03 3.92 28.58
CA ALA A 116 -2.22 3.12 27.36
C ALA A 116 -3.56 2.34 27.32
N LEU A 117 -4.27 2.30 28.44
CA LEU A 117 -5.54 1.61 28.64
C LEU A 117 -6.76 2.45 28.25
N ASP A 118 -6.66 3.77 28.32
CA ASP A 118 -7.70 4.73 27.88
C ASP A 118 -7.51 5.14 26.40
N GLU A 119 -6.65 4.42 25.66
CA GLU A 119 -6.41 4.70 24.25
C GLU A 119 -7.73 4.54 23.47
N VAL A 120 -8.15 5.66 22.86
CA VAL A 120 -9.33 5.72 22.03
C VAL A 120 -8.94 5.26 20.62
N VAL A 121 -9.49 4.15 20.18
CA VAL A 121 -9.25 3.57 18.87
C VAL A 121 -10.43 3.81 17.93
N VAL A 122 -10.15 3.91 16.64
CA VAL A 122 -11.19 3.97 15.61
C VAL A 122 -11.69 2.55 15.35
N THR A 123 -12.98 2.34 15.57
CA THR A 123 -13.65 1.05 15.34
C THR A 123 -14.50 1.08 14.07
N ALA A 124 -15.31 0.05 13.86
CA ALA A 124 -16.23 -0.02 12.73
C ALA A 124 -17.08 1.26 12.57
N LEU A 125 -17.39 1.62 11.34
CA LEU A 125 -18.15 2.84 10.93
C LEU A 125 -17.46 4.17 11.33
N GLY A 126 -16.16 4.12 11.66
CA GLY A 126 -15.40 5.30 12.09
C GLY A 126 -15.75 5.81 13.49
N ILE A 127 -16.41 4.99 14.31
CA ILE A 127 -16.78 5.32 15.68
C ILE A 127 -15.55 5.20 16.57
N LYS A 128 -15.28 6.23 17.37
CA LYS A 128 -14.21 6.20 18.38
C LYS A 128 -14.68 5.50 19.65
N ARG A 129 -13.91 4.53 20.15
CA ARG A 129 -14.20 3.80 21.39
C ARG A 129 -12.93 3.57 22.20
N GLU A 130 -13.07 3.46 23.51
CA GLU A 130 -11.98 3.04 24.38
C GLU A 130 -11.59 1.58 24.09
N ARG A 131 -10.30 1.31 23.98
CA ARG A 131 -9.76 -0.04 23.70
C ARG A 131 -10.21 -1.06 24.75
N LYS A 132 -10.33 -0.63 26.02
CA LYS A 132 -10.79 -1.50 27.12
C LYS A 132 -12.24 -1.98 26.92
N ALA A 133 -13.10 -1.17 26.31
CA ALA A 133 -14.51 -1.49 26.08
C ALA A 133 -14.74 -2.51 24.96
N LEU A 134 -13.74 -2.83 24.13
CA LEU A 134 -13.94 -3.70 22.97
C LEU A 134 -13.89 -5.18 23.33
N GLY A 135 -14.92 -5.95 22.97
CA GLY A 135 -14.98 -7.40 23.12
C GLY A 135 -14.21 -8.20 22.06
N TYR A 136 -13.56 -7.52 21.08
CA TYR A 136 -12.80 -8.14 19.99
C TYR A 136 -11.38 -7.59 19.89
N GLY A 137 -10.56 -8.24 19.04
CA GLY A 137 -9.16 -7.84 18.82
C GLY A 137 -9.03 -6.70 17.83
N ILE A 138 -8.30 -5.65 18.23
CA ILE A 138 -7.89 -4.55 17.37
C ILE A 138 -6.41 -4.27 17.58
N ASP A 139 -5.69 -4.06 16.48
CA ASP A 139 -4.33 -3.52 16.50
C ASP A 139 -4.29 -2.23 15.73
N GLU A 140 -3.45 -1.32 16.17
CA GLU A 140 -3.29 -0.02 15.55
C GLU A 140 -1.82 0.21 15.19
N VAL A 141 -1.59 0.74 13.98
CA VAL A 141 -0.27 1.16 13.50
C VAL A 141 -0.35 2.64 13.16
N LYS A 142 0.45 3.44 13.84
CA LYS A 142 0.51 4.90 13.61
C LYS A 142 1.16 5.22 12.27
N GLY A 143 0.69 6.28 11.61
CA GLY A 143 1.20 6.71 10.31
C GLY A 143 2.69 7.00 10.28
N GLU A 144 3.26 7.51 11.38
CA GLU A 144 4.71 7.74 11.50
C GLU A 144 5.55 6.45 11.30
N ALA A 145 5.04 5.31 11.77
CA ALA A 145 5.70 4.03 11.57
C ALA A 145 5.68 3.58 10.10
N LEU A 146 4.68 4.01 9.33
CA LEU A 146 4.52 3.68 7.90
C LEU A 146 5.39 4.56 7.00
N THR A 147 5.78 5.75 7.47
CA THR A 147 6.57 6.72 6.69
C THR A 147 8.07 6.60 6.88
N LYS A 148 8.55 5.88 7.91
CA LYS A 148 9.99 5.67 8.18
C LYS A 148 10.71 4.92 7.04
N ALA A 149 10.03 3.94 6.44
CA ALA A 149 10.50 3.21 5.26
C ALA A 149 9.32 3.12 4.31
N LYS A 150 9.21 4.09 3.39
CA LYS A 150 8.10 4.17 2.45
C LYS A 150 8.21 3.06 1.41
N GLU A 151 7.15 2.30 1.29
CA GLU A 151 6.95 1.30 0.25
C GLU A 151 6.14 1.87 -0.91
N THR A 152 6.31 1.31 -2.10
CA THR A 152 5.51 1.68 -3.28
C THR A 152 4.03 1.32 -3.12
N ASN A 153 3.74 0.28 -2.32
CA ASN A 153 2.41 -0.07 -1.85
C ASN A 153 2.37 0.05 -0.31
N LEU A 154 1.52 0.94 0.21
CA LEU A 154 1.41 1.24 1.64
C LEU A 154 1.27 -0.01 2.52
N ILE A 155 0.50 -1.01 2.06
CA ILE A 155 0.19 -2.19 2.87
C ILE A 155 1.43 -3.07 3.13
N ASN A 156 2.46 -2.98 2.30
CA ASN A 156 3.72 -3.71 2.52
C ASN A 156 4.39 -3.28 3.82
N SER A 157 4.24 -2.01 4.21
CA SER A 157 4.75 -1.48 5.50
C SER A 157 4.11 -2.14 6.72
N MET A 158 3.01 -2.88 6.56
CA MET A 158 2.33 -3.58 7.66
C MET A 158 2.94 -4.96 7.98
N ALA A 159 3.84 -5.47 7.12
CA ALA A 159 4.49 -6.75 7.32
C ALA A 159 5.24 -6.79 8.67
N GLY A 160 5.00 -7.84 9.45
CA GLY A 160 5.62 -8.02 10.76
C GLY A 160 5.15 -7.08 11.89
N ARG A 161 4.21 -6.15 11.62
CA ARG A 161 3.74 -5.16 12.62
C ARG A 161 2.45 -5.56 13.33
N VAL A 162 1.66 -6.42 12.72
CA VAL A 162 0.35 -6.84 13.26
C VAL A 162 0.33 -8.35 13.40
N PRO A 163 0.16 -8.89 14.63
CA PRO A 163 0.08 -10.34 14.84
C PRO A 163 -1.06 -10.98 14.05
N GLY A 164 -0.76 -12.05 13.32
CA GLY A 164 -1.72 -12.79 12.50
C GLY A 164 -2.08 -12.12 11.16
N LEU A 165 -1.38 -11.06 10.78
CA LEU A 165 -1.43 -10.45 9.46
C LEU A 165 -0.26 -10.97 8.62
N VAL A 166 -0.56 -11.64 7.51
CA VAL A 166 0.43 -12.07 6.52
C VAL A 166 0.32 -11.13 5.32
N VAL A 167 1.43 -10.52 4.96
CA VAL A 167 1.54 -9.60 3.81
C VAL A 167 2.51 -10.21 2.83
N SER A 168 2.03 -10.50 1.62
CA SER A 168 2.82 -11.12 0.54
C SER A 168 2.78 -10.22 -0.70
N GLN A 169 3.94 -9.71 -1.06
CA GLN A 169 4.12 -8.95 -2.30
C GLN A 169 4.13 -9.90 -3.49
N THR A 170 3.61 -9.46 -4.63
CA THR A 170 3.76 -10.16 -5.89
C THR A 170 5.06 -9.75 -6.59
N ALA A 171 5.54 -10.57 -7.53
CA ALA A 171 6.66 -10.21 -8.39
C ALA A 171 6.28 -9.25 -9.54
N GLY A 172 5.13 -8.58 -9.43
CA GLY A 172 4.58 -7.66 -10.45
C GLY A 172 5.32 -6.33 -10.61
N GLY A 173 6.48 -6.18 -9.96
CA GLY A 173 7.28 -4.95 -10.00
C GLY A 173 6.73 -3.86 -9.06
N PRO A 174 7.15 -2.59 -9.25
CA PRO A 174 6.92 -1.50 -8.29
C PRO A 174 5.45 -1.11 -8.12
N SER A 175 4.57 -1.44 -9.05
CA SER A 175 3.12 -1.26 -8.94
C SER A 175 2.36 -2.59 -8.83
N GLY A 176 3.03 -3.64 -8.40
CA GLY A 176 2.43 -4.94 -8.12
C GLY A 176 1.43 -4.87 -6.97
N SER A 177 0.47 -5.78 -6.99
CA SER A 177 -0.51 -5.93 -5.92
C SER A 177 0.13 -6.61 -4.70
N THR A 178 -0.52 -6.43 -3.55
CA THR A 178 -0.12 -7.07 -2.31
C THR A 178 -1.27 -7.93 -1.79
N ARG A 179 -1.00 -9.22 -1.59
CA ARG A 179 -1.95 -10.11 -0.96
C ARG A 179 -1.83 -10.00 0.56
N VAL A 180 -2.96 -9.74 1.20
CA VAL A 180 -3.06 -9.64 2.65
C VAL A 180 -4.01 -10.69 3.16
N ILE A 181 -3.56 -11.48 4.13
CA ILE A 181 -4.37 -12.50 4.79
C ILE A 181 -4.36 -12.23 6.30
N LEU A 182 -5.54 -12.20 6.88
CA LEU A 182 -5.72 -11.98 8.31
C LEU A 182 -6.25 -13.23 9.00
N ARG A 183 -5.45 -13.84 9.89
CA ARG A 183 -5.77 -15.07 10.62
C ARG A 183 -6.02 -16.30 9.75
N GLY A 184 -5.37 -16.38 8.58
CA GLY A 184 -5.47 -17.51 7.66
C GLY A 184 -6.57 -17.36 6.62
N SER A 185 -6.59 -18.28 5.66
CA SER A 185 -7.61 -18.33 4.60
C SER A 185 -8.83 -19.09 5.13
N THR A 186 -10.00 -18.51 5.00
CA THR A 186 -11.28 -19.08 5.47
C THR A 186 -12.16 -19.61 4.35
N GLU A 187 -11.87 -19.22 3.10
CA GLU A 187 -12.57 -19.67 1.91
C GLU A 187 -11.62 -20.43 0.97
N MET A 188 -12.09 -21.53 0.39
CA MET A 188 -11.34 -22.32 -0.60
C MET A 188 -11.31 -21.64 -1.96
N THR A 189 -12.35 -20.89 -2.29
CA THR A 189 -12.49 -20.13 -3.54
C THR A 189 -12.76 -18.67 -3.20
N GLY A 190 -12.29 -17.75 -4.04
CA GLY A 190 -12.52 -16.32 -3.85
C GLY A 190 -11.35 -15.58 -3.20
N ASN A 191 -11.62 -14.34 -2.81
CA ASN A 191 -10.63 -13.41 -2.32
C ASN A 191 -10.62 -13.37 -0.79
N ASN A 192 -9.67 -14.05 -0.16
CA ASN A 192 -9.50 -14.07 1.30
C ASN A 192 -8.87 -12.79 1.89
N GLN A 193 -8.91 -11.67 1.18
CA GLN A 193 -8.32 -10.41 1.64
C GLN A 193 -9.29 -9.61 2.52
N PRO A 194 -8.78 -8.85 3.52
CA PRO A 194 -9.62 -8.00 4.35
C PRO A 194 -10.22 -6.84 3.54
N LEU A 195 -11.34 -6.31 4.02
CA LEU A 195 -11.93 -5.08 3.50
C LEU A 195 -11.07 -3.89 3.92
N TYR A 196 -10.71 -3.03 2.97
CA TYR A 196 -10.10 -1.74 3.26
C TYR A 196 -11.18 -0.66 3.37
N VAL A 197 -11.07 0.19 4.37
CA VAL A 197 -12.00 1.31 4.60
C VAL A 197 -11.19 2.58 4.87
N VAL A 198 -11.39 3.61 4.06
CA VAL A 198 -10.69 4.90 4.18
C VAL A 198 -11.68 5.96 4.67
N ASP A 199 -11.42 6.54 5.84
CA ASP A 199 -12.26 7.55 6.49
C ASP A 199 -13.75 7.16 6.60
N GLY A 200 -14.01 5.85 6.76
CA GLY A 200 -15.36 5.28 6.87
C GLY A 200 -15.98 4.80 5.56
N VAL A 201 -15.35 5.05 4.42
CA VAL A 201 -15.83 4.58 3.10
C VAL A 201 -15.04 3.34 2.68
N PRO A 202 -15.72 2.22 2.32
CA PRO A 202 -15.08 1.06 1.72
C PRO A 202 -14.31 1.44 0.45
N LEU A 203 -13.09 0.90 0.30
CA LEU A 203 -12.25 1.07 -0.86
C LEU A 203 -12.45 -0.11 -1.81
N ASP A 204 -12.50 0.16 -3.10
CA ASP A 204 -12.43 -0.89 -4.10
C ASP A 204 -10.97 -1.32 -4.33
N ASN A 205 -10.63 -2.51 -3.85
CA ASN A 205 -9.30 -3.10 -4.00
C ASN A 205 -9.22 -4.11 -5.15
N THR A 206 -10.12 -3.99 -6.15
CA THR A 206 -10.14 -4.88 -7.31
C THR A 206 -8.80 -4.82 -8.07
N ASN A 207 -8.21 -5.99 -8.31
CA ASN A 207 -7.12 -6.16 -9.27
C ASN A 207 -7.72 -6.40 -10.66
N PHE A 208 -7.33 -5.59 -11.65
CA PHE A 208 -7.83 -5.69 -13.03
C PHE A 208 -7.20 -6.84 -13.83
N GLY A 209 -6.17 -7.47 -13.31
CA GLY A 209 -5.53 -8.65 -13.89
C GLY A 209 -4.53 -9.25 -12.93
N SER A 210 -4.67 -10.55 -12.69
CA SER A 210 -3.75 -11.35 -11.90
C SER A 210 -3.09 -12.37 -12.80
N ALA A 211 -1.81 -12.67 -12.57
CA ALA A 211 -1.16 -13.79 -13.21
C ALA A 211 -1.67 -15.11 -12.59
N GLY A 212 -2.01 -16.04 -13.45
CA GLY A 212 -2.29 -17.43 -13.07
C GLY A 212 -1.07 -18.33 -13.25
N THR A 213 -1.26 -19.64 -13.08
CA THR A 213 -0.22 -20.65 -13.30
C THR A 213 0.35 -20.56 -14.72
N ASN A 214 -0.51 -20.40 -15.72
CA ASN A 214 -0.12 -20.32 -17.15
C ASN A 214 0.41 -18.94 -17.56
N GLY A 215 0.61 -18.01 -16.61
CA GLY A 215 1.15 -16.69 -16.89
C GLY A 215 0.14 -15.56 -16.76
N GLY A 216 0.57 -14.37 -17.13
CA GLY A 216 -0.21 -13.13 -17.08
C GLY A 216 0.58 -11.99 -16.44
N PHE A 217 -0.13 -10.89 -16.19
CA PHE A 217 0.43 -9.70 -15.56
C PHE A 217 -0.35 -9.38 -14.29
N ASP A 218 0.36 -8.93 -13.27
CA ASP A 218 -0.26 -8.30 -12.12
C ASP A 218 -0.49 -6.81 -12.42
N LEU A 219 -1.74 -6.39 -12.51
CA LEU A 219 -2.11 -5.02 -12.88
C LEU A 219 -2.27 -4.09 -11.67
N GLY A 220 -1.87 -4.55 -10.47
CA GLY A 220 -1.89 -3.77 -9.24
C GLY A 220 -3.24 -3.80 -8.52
N ASP A 221 -3.35 -3.06 -7.44
CA ASP A 221 -4.51 -2.99 -6.56
C ASP A 221 -4.94 -1.54 -6.25
N GLY A 222 -6.07 -1.37 -5.55
CA GLY A 222 -6.60 -0.05 -5.18
C GLY A 222 -5.85 0.58 -4.01
N ILE A 223 -5.35 -0.22 -3.05
CA ILE A 223 -4.70 0.27 -1.84
C ILE A 223 -3.36 0.95 -2.13
N SER A 224 -2.67 0.57 -3.20
CA SER A 224 -1.42 1.20 -3.67
C SER A 224 -1.55 2.69 -4.00
N SER A 225 -2.80 3.18 -4.18
CA SER A 225 -3.08 4.58 -4.51
C SER A 225 -3.17 5.50 -3.26
N ILE A 226 -2.93 4.96 -2.07
CA ILE A 226 -2.92 5.74 -0.83
C ILE A 226 -1.50 6.14 -0.47
N ASN A 227 -1.29 7.45 -0.27
CA ASN A 227 -0.02 7.97 0.19
C ASN A 227 0.17 7.75 1.70
N ALA A 228 1.29 7.16 2.11
CA ALA A 228 1.64 6.94 3.51
C ALA A 228 1.72 8.24 4.34
N ASP A 229 2.14 9.36 3.73
CA ASP A 229 2.22 10.66 4.40
C ASP A 229 0.86 11.23 4.83
N ASP A 230 -0.22 10.79 4.16
CA ASP A 230 -1.58 11.21 4.49
C ASP A 230 -2.25 10.31 5.53
N VAL A 231 -1.63 9.20 5.93
CA VAL A 231 -2.19 8.30 6.93
C VAL A 231 -1.87 8.78 8.33
N GLU A 232 -2.91 8.93 9.16
CA GLU A 232 -2.81 9.21 10.59
C GLU A 232 -2.59 7.91 11.37
N ASN A 233 -3.46 6.91 11.11
CA ASN A 233 -3.34 5.57 11.66
C ASN A 233 -4.01 4.52 10.77
N MET A 234 -3.62 3.26 10.98
CA MET A 234 -4.27 2.07 10.42
C MET A 234 -4.70 1.15 11.54
N SER A 235 -6.00 0.87 11.64
CA SER A 235 -6.56 -0.05 12.64
C SER A 235 -6.99 -1.34 11.98
N VAL A 236 -6.50 -2.47 12.47
CA VAL A 236 -6.83 -3.81 11.96
C VAL A 236 -7.86 -4.47 12.87
N LEU A 237 -9.07 -4.62 12.35
CA LEU A 237 -10.18 -5.29 13.05
C LEU A 237 -10.12 -6.79 12.78
N LYS A 238 -9.89 -7.56 13.82
CA LYS A 238 -9.66 -9.00 13.72
C LYS A 238 -10.89 -9.82 14.13
N GLY A 239 -11.35 -10.62 13.19
CA GLY A 239 -12.43 -11.58 13.41
C GLY A 239 -13.83 -11.05 13.09
N PRO A 240 -14.82 -11.96 13.00
CA PRO A 240 -16.16 -11.66 12.50
C PRO A 240 -16.92 -10.63 13.34
N ALA A 241 -16.79 -10.67 14.66
CA ALA A 241 -17.46 -9.73 15.56
C ALA A 241 -17.04 -8.28 15.34
N ALA A 242 -15.73 -8.06 15.02
CA ALA A 242 -15.20 -6.75 14.73
C ALA A 242 -15.70 -6.20 13.39
N SER A 243 -16.02 -7.08 12.45
CA SER A 243 -16.37 -6.73 11.07
C SER A 243 -17.85 -6.87 10.74
N ALA A 244 -18.68 -7.39 11.66
CA ALA A 244 -20.10 -7.62 11.42
C ALA A 244 -20.87 -6.39 10.94
N LEU A 245 -20.49 -5.20 11.38
CA LEU A 245 -21.10 -3.94 10.92
C LEU A 245 -20.81 -3.59 9.45
N TYR A 246 -19.79 -4.22 8.82
CA TYR A 246 -19.51 -4.05 7.39
C TYR A 246 -20.11 -5.16 6.51
N GLY A 247 -20.78 -6.17 7.12
CA GLY A 247 -21.50 -7.24 6.44
C GLY A 247 -20.60 -8.23 5.70
N SER A 248 -21.12 -8.83 4.61
CA SER A 248 -20.45 -9.88 3.82
C SER A 248 -19.06 -9.49 3.31
N ARG A 249 -18.83 -8.23 3.01
CA ARG A 249 -17.53 -7.73 2.50
C ARG A 249 -16.39 -7.81 3.52
N ALA A 250 -16.72 -7.95 4.78
CA ALA A 250 -15.77 -7.95 5.89
C ALA A 250 -15.56 -9.33 6.53
N SER A 251 -15.96 -10.42 5.85
CA SER A 251 -15.81 -11.80 6.33
C SER A 251 -14.36 -12.14 6.72
N HIS A 252 -13.39 -11.54 6.04
CA HIS A 252 -11.94 -11.75 6.26
C HIS A 252 -11.29 -10.67 7.14
N GLY A 253 -12.08 -9.87 7.88
CA GLY A 253 -11.61 -8.74 8.68
C GLY A 253 -11.63 -7.42 7.95
N VAL A 254 -11.22 -6.36 8.64
CA VAL A 254 -11.22 -4.99 8.10
C VAL A 254 -9.93 -4.27 8.46
N ILE A 255 -9.38 -3.54 7.52
CA ILE A 255 -8.29 -2.59 7.73
C ILE A 255 -8.85 -1.18 7.55
N LEU A 256 -8.97 -0.44 8.67
CA LEU A 256 -9.42 0.94 8.70
C LEU A 256 -8.23 1.86 8.52
N ILE A 257 -8.33 2.80 7.61
CA ILE A 257 -7.31 3.82 7.35
C ILE A 257 -7.92 5.17 7.66
N THR A 258 -7.34 5.86 8.64
CA THR A 258 -7.71 7.23 8.97
C THR A 258 -6.68 8.16 8.37
N THR A 259 -7.13 9.15 7.60
CA THR A 259 -6.22 10.12 7.00
C THR A 259 -6.05 11.37 7.87
N LYS A 260 -4.87 12.00 7.76
CA LYS A 260 -4.50 13.20 8.52
C LYS A 260 -5.38 14.39 8.15
N ARG A 261 -5.70 15.21 9.15
CA ARG A 261 -6.29 16.55 8.98
C ARG A 261 -5.22 17.62 9.05
N ALA A 262 -5.58 18.87 8.78
CA ALA A 262 -4.69 20.00 9.03
C ALA A 262 -4.34 20.10 10.52
N ASN A 263 -3.07 20.36 10.82
CA ASN A 263 -2.60 20.54 12.20
C ASN A 263 -3.35 21.70 12.88
N LYS A 264 -3.41 21.67 14.22
CA LYS A 264 -4.07 22.74 15.01
C LYS A 264 -3.38 24.10 14.91
N ASP A 265 -2.15 24.13 14.42
CA ASP A 265 -1.39 25.36 14.21
C ASP A 265 -1.76 26.02 12.89
N LYS A 266 -1.74 27.33 12.86
CA LYS A 266 -2.35 28.18 11.83
C LYS A 266 -1.98 27.82 10.38
N ILE A 267 -0.70 27.67 10.09
CA ILE A 267 -0.18 27.27 8.76
C ILE A 267 0.98 26.29 8.98
N SER A 268 0.99 25.20 8.25
CA SER A 268 2.08 24.23 8.21
C SER A 268 2.49 23.94 6.78
N VAL A 269 3.79 23.90 6.54
CA VAL A 269 4.39 23.44 5.28
C VAL A 269 5.38 22.35 5.63
N GLU A 270 5.23 21.20 5.00
CA GLU A 270 6.06 20.01 5.24
C GLU A 270 6.49 19.44 3.91
N TYR A 271 7.75 19.01 3.81
CA TYR A 271 8.29 18.30 2.67
C TYR A 271 8.93 17.00 3.15
N ASN A 272 8.55 15.88 2.52
CA ASN A 272 9.08 14.56 2.80
C ASN A 272 9.65 13.94 1.54
N GLY A 273 10.99 13.82 1.47
CA GLY A 273 11.70 13.15 0.40
C GLY A 273 12.20 11.78 0.85
N THR A 274 12.05 10.75 0.01
CA THR A 274 12.58 9.40 0.23
C THR A 274 13.22 8.90 -1.05
N LEU A 275 14.43 8.36 -0.94
CA LEU A 275 15.13 7.69 -2.01
C LEU A 275 15.42 6.25 -1.58
N THR A 276 14.94 5.29 -2.36
CA THR A 276 15.10 3.86 -2.08
C THR A 276 15.90 3.21 -3.21
N PHE A 277 16.84 2.35 -2.83
CA PHE A 277 17.63 1.53 -3.75
C PHE A 277 17.21 0.08 -3.56
N ASP A 278 16.78 -0.56 -4.65
CA ASP A 278 16.31 -1.93 -4.66
C ASP A 278 17.32 -2.82 -5.37
N THR A 279 17.68 -3.96 -4.77
CA THR A 279 18.54 -4.97 -5.37
C THR A 279 17.87 -6.32 -5.34
N GLN A 280 18.35 -7.24 -6.15
CA GLN A 280 17.86 -8.62 -6.15
C GLN A 280 18.02 -9.25 -4.77
N LEU A 281 16.94 -9.80 -4.21
CA LEU A 281 16.93 -10.41 -2.88
C LEU A 281 17.60 -11.79 -2.89
N ALA A 282 17.23 -12.64 -3.85
CA ALA A 282 17.76 -13.99 -3.99
C ALA A 282 18.64 -14.09 -5.24
N LYS A 283 19.79 -14.68 -5.08
CA LYS A 283 20.69 -15.05 -6.17
C LYS A 283 20.59 -16.56 -6.39
N TRP A 284 20.75 -16.98 -7.64
CA TRP A 284 20.74 -18.41 -8.01
C TRP A 284 22.16 -18.96 -7.94
N ASP A 285 22.81 -18.81 -6.78
CA ASP A 285 24.23 -19.17 -6.60
C ASP A 285 24.41 -20.66 -6.30
N GLU A 286 23.34 -21.39 -5.96
CA GLU A 286 23.37 -22.80 -5.59
C GLU A 286 23.18 -23.76 -6.78
N VAL A 287 23.38 -23.28 -7.99
CA VAL A 287 23.38 -24.14 -9.18
C VAL A 287 24.71 -24.87 -9.34
N GLN A 288 24.70 -26.08 -9.93
CA GLN A 288 25.93 -26.81 -10.21
C GLN A 288 26.82 -26.00 -11.17
N GLN A 289 28.14 -26.06 -10.97
CA GLN A 289 29.14 -25.28 -11.72
C GLN A 289 30.26 -26.19 -12.30
N ILE A 290 29.91 -27.39 -12.72
CA ILE A 290 30.86 -28.37 -13.24
C ILE A 290 30.54 -28.72 -14.70
N TYR A 291 29.25 -28.98 -14.99
CA TYR A 291 28.79 -29.41 -16.29
C TYR A 291 28.08 -28.26 -17.01
N GLY A 292 28.33 -28.17 -18.30
CA GLY A 292 27.76 -27.11 -19.12
C GLY A 292 26.52 -27.57 -19.90
N MET A 293 26.18 -26.80 -20.92
CA MET A 293 25.05 -27.01 -21.80
C MET A 293 25.06 -28.42 -22.40
N GLY A 294 23.90 -29.08 -22.38
CA GLY A 294 23.71 -30.42 -22.93
C GLY A 294 23.06 -31.38 -21.95
N SER A 295 23.02 -32.67 -22.31
CA SER A 295 22.44 -33.76 -21.51
C SER A 295 23.21 -35.05 -21.69
N ASN A 296 23.17 -35.93 -20.66
CA ASN A 296 23.85 -37.25 -20.67
C ASN A 296 25.36 -37.17 -20.96
N GLY A 297 26.04 -36.13 -20.50
CA GLY A 297 27.47 -35.94 -20.72
C GLY A 297 27.86 -35.52 -22.13
N THR A 298 26.88 -35.23 -22.99
CA THR A 298 27.10 -34.80 -24.37
C THR A 298 26.43 -33.46 -24.65
N TYR A 299 27.00 -32.70 -25.54
CA TYR A 299 26.32 -31.55 -26.14
C TYR A 299 26.00 -31.83 -27.61
N SER A 300 24.84 -31.36 -28.07
CA SER A 300 24.55 -31.38 -29.50
C SER A 300 25.28 -30.19 -30.13
N TYR A 301 25.93 -30.39 -31.26
CA TYR A 301 26.50 -29.30 -32.06
C TYR A 301 25.43 -28.28 -32.48
N ASP A 302 24.18 -28.72 -32.44
CA ASP A 302 22.99 -27.91 -32.57
C ASP A 302 22.71 -27.20 -31.23
N ALA A 303 23.55 -26.20 -30.93
CA ALA A 303 23.57 -25.49 -29.68
C ALA A 303 22.21 -24.87 -29.31
N ILE A 304 21.33 -24.74 -30.29
CA ILE A 304 20.00 -24.13 -30.18
C ILE A 304 19.03 -25.03 -29.40
N SER A 305 19.17 -26.35 -29.41
CA SER A 305 18.19 -27.26 -28.79
C SER A 305 18.43 -27.57 -27.30
N ASN A 306 19.56 -27.19 -26.75
CA ASN A 306 19.96 -27.52 -25.36
C ASN A 306 20.27 -26.32 -24.48
N THR A 307 19.81 -25.11 -24.85
CA THR A 307 20.08 -23.87 -24.12
C THR A 307 19.54 -23.84 -22.69
N ASN A 308 18.66 -24.79 -22.36
CA ASN A 308 18.01 -24.93 -21.05
C ASN A 308 18.43 -26.18 -20.27
N LYS A 309 19.49 -26.89 -20.70
CA LYS A 309 19.98 -28.10 -20.05
C LYS A 309 21.43 -27.95 -19.66
N SER A 310 21.81 -28.34 -18.44
CA SER A 310 23.14 -28.15 -17.85
C SER A 310 23.77 -29.48 -17.39
N TRP A 311 23.50 -30.58 -18.09
CA TRP A 311 24.08 -31.91 -17.84
C TRP A 311 24.82 -32.46 -19.07
N GLY A 312 25.46 -31.53 -19.80
CA GLY A 312 26.37 -31.84 -20.89
C GLY A 312 27.75 -32.24 -20.41
N PRO A 313 28.81 -32.08 -21.24
CA PRO A 313 30.19 -32.32 -20.85
C PRO A 313 30.64 -31.37 -19.72
N LYS A 314 31.78 -31.71 -19.10
CA LYS A 314 32.47 -30.84 -18.15
C LYS A 314 32.88 -29.55 -18.84
N ALA A 315 32.55 -28.42 -18.21
CA ALA A 315 32.79 -27.08 -18.74
C ALA A 315 34.11 -26.51 -18.19
N ASP A 316 35.24 -26.98 -18.69
CA ASP A 316 36.59 -26.63 -18.28
C ASP A 316 37.33 -25.71 -19.27
N GLY A 317 36.68 -25.30 -20.36
CA GLY A 317 37.20 -24.44 -21.39
C GLY A 317 38.11 -25.14 -22.42
N SER A 318 38.25 -26.44 -22.32
CA SER A 318 39.05 -27.22 -23.29
C SER A 318 38.39 -27.31 -24.67
N ASN A 319 37.09 -27.14 -24.74
CA ASN A 319 36.32 -27.16 -25.96
C ASN A 319 35.84 -25.76 -26.38
N MET A 320 35.83 -25.51 -27.68
CA MET A 320 35.22 -24.31 -28.28
C MET A 320 33.87 -24.69 -28.88
N LEU A 321 32.85 -23.88 -28.62
CA LEU A 321 31.54 -24.05 -29.23
C LEU A 321 31.15 -22.82 -30.03
N LYS A 322 30.52 -23.04 -31.18
CA LYS A 322 29.89 -21.96 -31.94
C LYS A 322 28.47 -21.79 -31.47
N TYR A 323 28.15 -20.60 -30.97
CA TYR A 323 26.82 -20.26 -30.48
C TYR A 323 25.90 -19.70 -31.57
N PHE A 324 24.66 -19.37 -31.21
CA PHE A 324 23.60 -18.93 -32.13
C PHE A 324 23.97 -17.66 -32.93
N ASP A 325 24.83 -16.83 -32.41
CA ASP A 325 25.30 -15.58 -33.04
C ASP A 325 26.51 -15.82 -33.99
N GLY A 326 26.87 -17.07 -34.19
CA GLY A 326 27.97 -17.48 -35.05
C GLY A 326 29.36 -17.33 -34.46
N VAL A 327 29.46 -16.86 -33.19
CA VAL A 327 30.75 -16.66 -32.52
C VAL A 327 31.18 -17.92 -31.78
N GLU A 328 32.44 -18.33 -31.98
CA GLU A 328 33.05 -19.42 -31.21
C GLU A 328 33.58 -18.93 -29.87
N ARG A 329 33.20 -19.61 -28.79
CA ARG A 329 33.58 -19.32 -27.43
C ARG A 329 34.02 -20.55 -26.67
N PRO A 330 34.92 -20.41 -25.66
CA PRO A 330 35.27 -21.53 -24.81
C PRO A 330 34.07 -22.02 -24.00
N PHE A 331 33.96 -23.33 -23.84
CA PHE A 331 32.87 -23.96 -23.08
C PHE A 331 33.18 -23.90 -21.60
N LEU A 332 32.84 -22.75 -20.99
CA LEU A 332 33.08 -22.40 -19.59
C LEU A 332 31.77 -22.05 -18.85
N ILE A 333 31.76 -22.34 -17.57
CA ILE A 333 30.70 -21.87 -16.68
C ILE A 333 30.69 -20.34 -16.63
N VAL A 334 29.51 -19.74 -16.69
CA VAL A 334 29.27 -18.31 -16.52
C VAL A 334 28.78 -18.09 -15.10
N PRO A 335 29.60 -17.57 -14.19
CA PRO A 335 29.17 -17.29 -12.82
C PRO A 335 28.21 -16.09 -12.78
N ASP A 336 27.33 -16.06 -11.78
CA ASP A 336 26.39 -14.94 -11.53
C ASP A 336 25.51 -14.56 -12.74
N ASN A 337 25.36 -15.46 -13.70
CA ASN A 337 24.74 -15.23 -15.00
C ASN A 337 23.33 -14.60 -14.87
N THR A 338 22.48 -15.15 -14.01
CA THR A 338 21.13 -14.64 -13.78
C THR A 338 21.14 -13.27 -13.09
N SER A 339 22.05 -13.07 -12.12
CA SER A 339 22.15 -11.83 -11.36
C SER A 339 22.62 -10.66 -12.21
N ASN A 340 23.50 -10.90 -13.19
CA ASN A 340 24.09 -9.87 -14.05
C ASN A 340 23.06 -9.19 -14.98
N PHE A 341 21.89 -9.79 -15.19
CA PHE A 341 20.81 -9.18 -15.97
C PHE A 341 20.16 -8.01 -15.22
N PHE A 342 20.05 -8.11 -13.89
CA PHE A 342 19.34 -7.15 -13.08
C PHE A 342 20.25 -5.96 -12.72
N ARG A 343 19.64 -4.80 -12.59
CA ARG A 343 20.31 -3.57 -12.15
C ARG A 343 19.83 -3.15 -10.76
N THR A 344 20.50 -2.19 -10.15
CA THR A 344 19.96 -1.51 -8.97
C THR A 344 18.74 -0.68 -9.38
N GLY A 345 17.60 -0.98 -8.80
CA GLY A 345 16.39 -0.19 -8.92
C GLY A 345 16.48 1.08 -8.07
N ILE A 346 15.79 2.14 -8.48
CA ILE A 346 15.77 3.41 -7.76
C ILE A 346 14.34 3.92 -7.71
N THR A 347 13.85 4.16 -6.50
CA THR A 347 12.55 4.81 -6.27
C THR A 347 12.76 6.14 -5.55
N ALA A 348 12.33 7.24 -6.17
CA ALA A 348 12.27 8.55 -5.55
C ALA A 348 10.82 8.91 -5.25
N THR A 349 10.52 9.27 -4.00
CA THR A 349 9.20 9.72 -3.57
C THR A 349 9.32 11.07 -2.88
N ASN A 350 8.63 12.08 -3.40
CA ASN A 350 8.63 13.45 -2.89
C ASN A 350 7.20 13.87 -2.55
N SER A 351 6.95 14.28 -1.31
CA SER A 351 5.65 14.76 -0.87
C SER A 351 5.76 16.19 -0.37
N ALA A 352 4.97 17.09 -0.95
CA ALA A 352 4.79 18.47 -0.48
C ALA A 352 3.41 18.60 0.18
N ILE A 353 3.38 19.09 1.40
CA ILE A 353 2.19 19.12 2.25
C ILE A 353 1.98 20.55 2.74
N ILE A 354 0.76 21.06 2.57
CA ILE A 354 0.36 22.37 3.08
C ILE A 354 -0.90 22.21 3.91
N GLY A 355 -0.85 22.65 5.16
CA GLY A 355 -1.97 22.67 6.08
C GLY A 355 -2.31 24.09 6.51
N VAL A 356 -3.59 24.43 6.50
CA VAL A 356 -4.11 25.69 7.05
C VAL A 356 -5.24 25.36 8.02
N ASN A 357 -5.19 25.91 9.23
CA ASN A 357 -6.25 25.72 10.23
C ASN A 357 -6.57 27.03 10.93
N SER A 358 -7.84 27.40 10.94
CA SER A 358 -8.37 28.60 11.59
C SER A 358 -9.19 28.28 12.87
N GLY A 359 -8.92 27.15 13.51
CA GLY A 359 -9.62 26.65 14.68
C GLY A 359 -10.90 25.87 14.36
N LYS A 360 -11.83 26.44 13.60
CA LYS A 360 -13.06 25.74 13.16
C LYS A 360 -12.94 25.08 11.80
N THR A 361 -12.09 25.63 10.93
CA THR A 361 -11.92 25.14 9.55
C THR A 361 -10.48 24.78 9.30
N GLY A 362 -10.25 23.56 8.88
CA GLY A 362 -8.94 23.04 8.49
C GLY A 362 -8.95 22.63 7.02
N ILE A 363 -7.89 22.95 6.28
CA ILE A 363 -7.64 22.50 4.92
C ILE A 363 -6.23 21.93 4.87
N ARG A 364 -6.09 20.71 4.36
CA ARG A 364 -4.80 20.05 4.09
C ARG A 364 -4.74 19.66 2.63
N PHE A 365 -3.66 20.05 1.97
CA PHE A 365 -3.34 19.65 0.62
C PHE A 365 -2.03 18.89 0.63
N THR A 366 -1.96 17.77 -0.11
CA THR A 366 -0.75 16.98 -0.31
C THR A 366 -0.59 16.70 -1.80
N TYR A 367 0.59 16.94 -2.32
CA TYR A 367 1.03 16.46 -3.62
C TYR A 367 2.20 15.50 -3.42
N THR A 368 2.13 14.32 -4.02
CA THR A 368 3.21 13.33 -4.00
C THR A 368 3.57 12.93 -5.41
N ASP A 369 4.85 13.04 -5.71
CA ASP A 369 5.50 12.56 -6.94
C ASP A 369 6.32 11.32 -6.60
N MET A 370 6.04 10.21 -7.29
CA MET A 370 6.79 8.96 -7.16
C MET A 370 7.31 8.52 -8.52
N ARG A 371 8.62 8.33 -8.61
CA ARG A 371 9.30 7.87 -9.82
C ARG A 371 10.13 6.65 -9.49
N ASN A 372 9.90 5.56 -10.21
CA ASN A 372 10.64 4.31 -10.05
C ASN A 372 11.30 3.91 -11.36
N LYS A 373 12.56 3.48 -11.25
CA LYS A 373 13.26 2.66 -12.23
C LYS A 373 13.52 1.31 -11.57
N ASP A 374 12.90 0.27 -12.09
CA ASP A 374 12.93 -1.06 -11.49
C ASP A 374 14.28 -1.77 -11.67
N ILE A 375 14.48 -2.86 -10.91
CA ILE A 375 15.62 -3.78 -11.08
C ILE A 375 15.64 -4.44 -12.46
N VAL A 376 14.47 -4.66 -13.07
CA VAL A 376 14.36 -5.15 -14.46
C VAL A 376 14.62 -3.97 -15.42
N PRO A 377 15.59 -4.09 -16.35
CA PRO A 377 15.84 -3.03 -17.34
C PRO A 377 14.57 -2.67 -18.12
N GLN A 378 14.43 -1.38 -18.51
CA GLN A 378 13.26 -0.83 -19.21
C GLN A 378 11.92 -0.84 -18.46
N THR A 379 11.86 -1.33 -17.24
CA THR A 379 10.67 -1.23 -16.38
C THR A 379 10.71 0.06 -15.59
N HIS A 380 9.61 0.85 -15.66
CA HIS A 380 9.47 2.09 -14.90
C HIS A 380 8.03 2.36 -14.51
N MET A 381 7.88 3.09 -13.41
CA MET A 381 6.61 3.61 -12.94
C MET A 381 6.72 5.10 -12.61
N SER A 382 5.69 5.84 -12.97
CA SER A 382 5.44 7.18 -12.46
C SER A 382 4.07 7.22 -11.81
N ARG A 383 3.97 7.83 -10.63
CA ARG A 383 2.73 8.01 -9.90
C ARG A 383 2.66 9.40 -9.30
N ASP A 384 1.61 10.13 -9.61
CA ASP A 384 1.31 11.43 -9.05
C ASP A 384 0.03 11.32 -8.21
N ILE A 385 0.07 11.75 -6.95
CA ILE A 385 -1.06 11.70 -6.03
C ILE A 385 -1.35 13.12 -5.54
N PHE A 386 -2.59 13.56 -5.72
CA PHE A 386 -3.11 14.81 -5.19
C PHE A 386 -4.17 14.47 -4.14
N ASN A 387 -4.02 14.97 -2.94
CA ASN A 387 -4.98 14.79 -1.87
C ASN A 387 -5.38 16.16 -1.28
N LEU A 388 -6.68 16.43 -1.25
CA LEU A 388 -7.25 17.59 -0.60
C LEU A 388 -8.24 17.12 0.47
N ARG A 389 -8.06 17.56 1.70
CA ARG A 389 -9.02 17.37 2.78
C ARG A 389 -9.40 18.70 3.40
N ALA A 390 -10.70 18.92 3.56
CA ALA A 390 -11.25 20.09 4.21
C ALA A 390 -12.24 19.66 5.30
N ASN A 391 -12.15 20.24 6.46
CA ASN A 391 -13.10 20.03 7.55
C ASN A 391 -13.52 21.35 8.18
N THR A 392 -14.78 21.45 8.59
CA THR A 392 -15.30 22.65 9.26
C THR A 392 -16.42 22.30 10.24
N SER A 393 -16.56 23.10 11.28
CA SER A 393 -17.66 23.05 12.24
C SER A 393 -18.48 24.34 12.17
N ALA A 394 -19.74 24.22 11.76
CA ALA A 394 -20.70 25.31 11.63
C ALA A 394 -21.90 25.08 12.56
N GLY A 395 -21.89 25.70 13.73
CA GLY A 395 -22.91 25.51 14.77
C GLY A 395 -22.95 24.04 15.23
N LYS A 396 -24.06 23.38 15.00
CA LYS A 396 -24.29 21.96 15.35
C LYS A 396 -23.86 20.98 14.25
N VAL A 397 -23.31 21.44 13.14
CA VAL A 397 -22.96 20.59 11.99
C VAL A 397 -21.46 20.58 11.80
N ASP A 398 -20.87 19.37 11.78
CA ASP A 398 -19.50 19.12 11.41
C ASP A 398 -19.46 18.54 10.01
N LEU A 399 -18.64 19.12 9.14
CA LEU A 399 -18.43 18.70 7.77
C LEU A 399 -16.98 18.26 7.58
N ASP A 400 -16.78 17.15 6.87
CA ASP A 400 -15.45 16.66 6.49
C ASP A 400 -15.54 16.18 5.04
N PHE A 401 -14.69 16.70 4.18
CA PHE A 401 -14.65 16.39 2.76
C PHE A 401 -13.23 16.08 2.33
N SER A 402 -13.04 15.04 1.54
CA SER A 402 -11.75 14.72 0.94
C SER A 402 -11.88 14.31 -0.52
N VAL A 403 -10.90 14.69 -1.31
CA VAL A 403 -10.71 14.26 -2.69
C VAL A 403 -9.28 13.78 -2.85
N ASN A 404 -9.13 12.58 -3.37
CA ASN A 404 -7.85 12.03 -3.80
C ASN A 404 -7.90 11.77 -5.31
N TYR A 405 -6.92 12.27 -6.04
CA TYR A 405 -6.69 11.94 -7.44
C TYR A 405 -5.32 11.29 -7.58
N THR A 406 -5.28 10.11 -8.18
CA THR A 406 -4.04 9.38 -8.48
C THR A 406 -3.95 9.13 -9.96
N ARG A 407 -2.83 9.55 -10.53
CA ARG A 407 -2.42 9.19 -11.89
C ARG A 407 -1.21 8.28 -11.81
N GLU A 408 -1.26 7.13 -12.49
CA GLU A 408 -0.16 6.18 -12.56
C GLU A 408 0.07 5.73 -14.00
N ASP A 409 1.31 5.77 -14.43
CA ASP A 409 1.78 5.24 -15.71
C ASP A 409 2.88 4.20 -15.43
N VAL A 410 2.72 2.98 -15.97
CA VAL A 410 3.72 1.91 -15.84
C VAL A 410 4.07 1.36 -17.21
N LYS A 411 5.35 1.13 -17.44
CA LYS A 411 5.88 0.49 -18.65
C LYS A 411 6.62 -0.79 -18.31
N ASN A 412 6.41 -1.83 -19.09
CA ASN A 412 7.08 -3.12 -19.02
C ASN A 412 6.95 -3.79 -17.66
N ARG A 413 5.68 -3.94 -17.18
CA ARG A 413 5.41 -4.81 -16.02
C ARG A 413 5.95 -6.20 -16.28
N PRO A 414 6.60 -6.85 -15.30
CA PRO A 414 7.05 -8.23 -15.44
C PRO A 414 5.88 -9.17 -15.74
N ALA A 415 6.04 -10.05 -16.71
CA ALA A 415 5.16 -11.19 -16.89
C ALA A 415 5.48 -12.26 -15.84
N LEU A 416 4.47 -12.91 -15.29
CA LEU A 416 4.57 -13.81 -14.16
C LEU A 416 4.10 -15.22 -14.52
N GLY A 417 4.23 -16.16 -13.57
CA GLY A 417 3.84 -17.57 -13.75
C GLY A 417 4.63 -18.22 -14.89
N ASP A 418 4.02 -19.18 -15.57
CA ASP A 418 4.63 -19.88 -16.72
C ASP A 418 4.48 -19.09 -18.04
N SER A 419 4.50 -17.75 -17.95
CA SER A 419 4.52 -16.91 -19.15
C SER A 419 5.81 -17.14 -19.95
N LYS A 420 5.67 -17.24 -21.28
CA LYS A 420 6.83 -17.27 -22.19
C LYS A 420 7.70 -16.02 -22.13
N SER A 421 7.14 -14.91 -21.68
CA SER A 421 7.79 -13.60 -21.43
C SER A 421 8.20 -13.39 -19.97
N ASN A 422 8.19 -14.43 -19.13
CA ASN A 422 8.67 -14.31 -17.75
C ASN A 422 10.20 -14.30 -17.74
N ILE A 423 10.78 -13.11 -17.57
CA ILE A 423 12.23 -12.88 -17.60
C ILE A 423 12.95 -13.72 -16.55
N GLY A 424 12.43 -13.79 -15.31
CA GLY A 424 13.04 -14.58 -14.24
C GLY A 424 13.10 -16.06 -14.60
N LYS A 425 11.99 -16.64 -15.12
CA LYS A 425 11.95 -18.02 -15.60
C LYS A 425 12.96 -18.25 -16.72
N ASN A 426 12.98 -17.37 -17.73
CA ASN A 426 13.82 -17.55 -18.92
C ASN A 426 15.31 -17.45 -18.58
N LEU A 427 15.69 -16.59 -17.64
CA LEU A 427 17.07 -16.51 -17.15
C LEU A 427 17.46 -17.71 -16.29
N MET A 428 16.57 -18.16 -15.38
CA MET A 428 16.79 -19.34 -14.55
C MET A 428 17.02 -20.63 -15.34
N THR A 429 16.37 -20.74 -16.48
CA THR A 429 16.44 -21.93 -17.32
C THR A 429 17.62 -21.91 -18.30
N LEU A 430 18.44 -20.86 -18.33
CA LEU A 430 19.64 -20.84 -19.14
C LEU A 430 20.64 -21.90 -18.66
N ALA A 431 21.26 -22.59 -19.62
CA ALA A 431 22.35 -23.50 -19.32
C ALA A 431 23.54 -22.76 -18.69
N THR A 432 24.26 -23.43 -17.80
CA THR A 432 25.35 -22.81 -16.99
C THR A 432 26.51 -22.23 -17.81
N THR A 433 26.69 -22.68 -19.05
CA THR A 433 27.68 -22.18 -20.01
C THR A 433 27.11 -21.20 -21.04
N TYR A 434 25.87 -20.76 -20.85
CA TYR A 434 25.17 -19.88 -21.78
C TYR A 434 25.04 -18.48 -21.17
N ASP A 435 25.89 -17.54 -21.58
CA ASP A 435 25.89 -16.20 -21.02
C ASP A 435 24.66 -15.40 -21.47
N GLN A 436 23.94 -14.84 -20.50
CA GLN A 436 22.77 -14.00 -20.75
C GLN A 436 23.15 -12.75 -21.57
N GLU A 437 24.38 -12.24 -21.49
CA GLU A 437 24.82 -11.08 -22.27
C GLU A 437 24.81 -11.33 -23.77
N TRP A 438 25.03 -12.57 -24.24
CA TRP A 438 24.94 -12.91 -25.65
C TRP A 438 23.53 -12.74 -26.20
N LEU A 439 22.51 -12.85 -25.33
CA LEU A 439 21.12 -12.62 -25.70
C LEU A 439 20.83 -11.16 -26.06
N GLN A 440 21.78 -10.23 -25.85
CA GLN A 440 21.67 -8.86 -26.36
C GLN A 440 21.68 -8.82 -27.90
N THR A 441 22.20 -9.87 -28.56
CA THR A 441 22.00 -10.13 -29.99
C THR A 441 20.59 -10.68 -30.24
N TYR A 442 19.56 -9.97 -29.76
CA TYR A 442 18.16 -10.40 -29.77
C TYR A 442 17.48 -10.28 -31.14
N GLN A 443 18.08 -9.57 -32.10
CA GLN A 443 17.55 -9.38 -33.46
C GLN A 443 18.60 -9.63 -34.52
N THR A 444 18.16 -10.10 -35.68
CA THR A 444 18.96 -10.22 -36.88
C THR A 444 19.19 -8.86 -37.57
N ALA A 445 20.02 -8.81 -38.60
CA ALA A 445 20.25 -7.58 -39.39
C ALA A 445 18.95 -7.04 -40.02
N ASP A 446 18.01 -7.91 -40.38
CA ASP A 446 16.69 -7.56 -40.93
C ASP A 446 15.67 -7.19 -39.85
N GLY A 447 16.08 -7.16 -38.57
CA GLY A 447 15.23 -6.78 -37.45
C GLY A 447 14.28 -7.89 -36.98
N GLU A 448 14.49 -9.13 -37.43
CA GLU A 448 13.74 -10.33 -37.01
C GLU A 448 14.24 -10.83 -35.63
N TYR A 449 13.42 -11.66 -34.96
CA TYR A 449 13.83 -12.34 -33.76
C TYR A 449 15.06 -13.23 -34.00
N SER A 450 16.09 -13.07 -33.20
CA SER A 450 17.28 -13.92 -33.27
C SER A 450 17.00 -15.29 -32.65
N ASN A 451 17.13 -16.35 -33.47
CA ASN A 451 16.87 -17.73 -33.01
C ASN A 451 18.02 -18.24 -32.13
N TRP A 452 17.90 -18.07 -30.83
CA TRP A 452 18.91 -18.52 -29.86
C TRP A 452 18.62 -19.87 -29.22
N ASN A 453 17.37 -20.38 -29.33
CA ASN A 453 16.89 -21.57 -28.64
C ASN A 453 15.99 -22.50 -29.50
N GLY A 454 16.15 -22.49 -30.82
CA GLY A 454 15.34 -23.29 -31.72
C GLY A 454 13.92 -22.77 -31.95
N MET A 455 13.69 -21.46 -31.73
CA MET A 455 12.36 -20.84 -31.77
C MET A 455 11.39 -21.46 -30.75
N ASP A 456 11.92 -21.86 -29.59
CA ASP A 456 11.09 -22.41 -28.52
C ASP A 456 10.01 -21.37 -28.11
N PRO A 457 8.72 -21.70 -28.34
CA PRO A 457 7.64 -20.76 -28.06
C PRO A 457 7.40 -20.53 -26.56
N TYR A 458 8.05 -21.27 -25.68
CA TYR A 458 7.89 -21.18 -24.23
C TYR A 458 8.95 -20.30 -23.55
N ASN A 459 10.06 -19.98 -24.23
CA ASN A 459 11.16 -19.19 -23.68
C ASN A 459 11.58 -18.08 -24.66
N VAL A 460 11.00 -16.90 -24.52
CA VAL A 460 11.35 -15.72 -25.32
C VAL A 460 12.62 -15.08 -24.78
N ASN A 461 13.50 -14.59 -25.68
CA ASN A 461 14.69 -13.84 -25.30
C ASN A 461 14.33 -12.64 -24.40
N PRO A 462 14.88 -12.54 -23.17
CA PRO A 462 14.60 -11.44 -22.25
C PRO A 462 14.84 -10.05 -22.84
N TYR A 463 15.89 -9.87 -23.64
CA TYR A 463 16.19 -8.58 -24.28
C TYR A 463 15.21 -8.23 -25.39
N TRP A 464 14.72 -9.23 -26.15
CA TRP A 464 13.64 -9.01 -27.10
C TRP A 464 12.38 -8.52 -26.40
N ASP A 465 12.04 -9.15 -25.25
CA ASP A 465 10.85 -8.74 -24.47
C ASP A 465 10.92 -7.33 -23.92
N ILE A 466 12.09 -6.84 -23.51
CA ILE A 466 12.21 -5.49 -22.94
C ILE A 466 12.43 -4.39 -23.98
N TYR A 467 12.91 -4.73 -25.20
CA TYR A 467 13.22 -3.75 -26.24
C TYR A 467 12.25 -3.74 -27.42
N LYS A 468 11.73 -4.90 -27.84
CA LYS A 468 10.82 -5.02 -29.00
C LYS A 468 9.37 -5.21 -28.58
N ASN A 469 9.13 -6.10 -27.63
CA ASN A 469 7.83 -6.21 -26.98
C ASN A 469 7.68 -5.08 -25.97
N PHE A 470 6.46 -4.73 -25.62
CA PHE A 470 6.21 -3.85 -24.49
C PHE A 470 4.82 -4.08 -23.92
N ASN A 471 4.66 -3.75 -22.66
CA ASN A 471 3.34 -3.48 -22.08
C ASN A 471 3.33 -2.10 -21.42
N LYS A 472 2.15 -1.48 -21.39
CA LYS A 472 1.93 -0.19 -20.77
C LYS A 472 0.60 -0.19 -20.05
N SER A 473 0.55 0.38 -18.87
CA SER A 473 -0.71 0.65 -18.18
C SER A 473 -0.81 2.10 -17.79
N LYS A 474 -2.04 2.63 -17.80
CA LYS A 474 -2.37 3.97 -17.29
C LYS A 474 -3.57 3.83 -16.37
N LYS A 475 -3.50 4.50 -15.22
CA LYS A 475 -4.57 4.58 -14.23
C LYS A 475 -4.85 6.04 -13.90
N ASP A 476 -6.11 6.43 -13.98
CA ASP A 476 -6.64 7.67 -13.46
C ASP A 476 -7.73 7.32 -12.44
N LEU A 477 -7.46 7.58 -11.17
CA LEU A 477 -8.32 7.22 -10.05
C LEU A 477 -8.74 8.47 -9.29
N PHE A 478 -10.05 8.72 -9.22
CA PHE A 478 -10.65 9.72 -8.34
C PHE A 478 -11.37 9.02 -7.19
N ARG A 479 -11.05 9.43 -5.97
CA ARG A 479 -11.75 9.02 -4.76
C ARG A 479 -12.24 10.25 -4.02
N MET A 480 -13.53 10.27 -3.72
CA MET A 480 -14.19 11.37 -3.02
C MET A 480 -14.90 10.82 -1.79
N ASN A 481 -14.79 11.54 -0.69
CA ASN A 481 -15.49 11.23 0.54
C ASN A 481 -16.07 12.51 1.12
N GLY A 482 -17.36 12.50 1.46
CA GLY A 482 -18.05 13.58 2.14
C GLY A 482 -18.75 13.04 3.38
N LYS A 483 -18.54 13.67 4.53
CA LYS A 483 -19.16 13.30 5.80
C LYS A 483 -19.76 14.54 6.44
N ALA A 484 -21.04 14.44 6.82
CA ALA A 484 -21.73 15.43 7.59
C ALA A 484 -22.24 14.82 8.90
N VAL A 485 -21.99 15.47 10.02
CA VAL A 485 -22.46 15.07 11.34
C VAL A 485 -23.27 16.20 11.93
N TRP A 486 -24.55 15.96 12.17
CA TRP A 486 -25.45 16.87 12.84
C TRP A 486 -25.56 16.48 14.32
N ASN A 487 -25.01 17.30 15.21
CA ASN A 487 -25.09 17.17 16.66
C ASN A 487 -26.43 17.78 17.13
N ILE A 488 -27.49 16.97 17.16
CA ILE A 488 -28.87 17.41 17.50
C ILE A 488 -28.88 17.90 18.95
N ASP A 489 -28.39 17.07 19.85
CA ASP A 489 -28.17 17.35 21.26
C ASP A 489 -26.90 16.62 21.76
N PRO A 490 -26.50 16.72 23.05
CA PRO A 490 -25.31 16.06 23.57
C PRO A 490 -25.34 14.53 23.43
N HIS A 491 -26.50 13.93 23.33
CA HIS A 491 -26.68 12.46 23.31
C HIS A 491 -26.93 11.91 21.91
N LEU A 492 -27.58 12.67 21.01
CA LEU A 492 -28.03 12.21 19.70
C LEU A 492 -27.31 12.94 18.56
N LYS A 493 -26.70 12.17 17.66
CA LYS A 493 -26.06 12.64 16.43
C LYS A 493 -26.62 11.90 15.23
N LEU A 494 -26.84 12.63 14.14
CA LEU A 494 -27.08 12.05 12.82
C LEU A 494 -25.84 12.25 11.95
N GLN A 495 -25.38 11.19 11.32
CA GLN A 495 -24.24 11.22 10.42
C GLN A 495 -24.67 10.73 9.04
N ALA A 496 -24.28 11.46 8.00
CA ALA A 496 -24.38 11.02 6.62
C ALA A 496 -22.98 10.94 6.01
N THR A 497 -22.68 9.86 5.31
CA THR A 497 -21.39 9.65 4.62
C THR A 497 -21.66 9.28 3.17
N LEU A 498 -21.02 9.99 2.25
CA LEU A 498 -21.05 9.73 0.81
C LEU A 498 -19.63 9.42 0.34
N GLY A 499 -19.44 8.27 -0.29
CA GLY A 499 -18.20 7.87 -0.94
C GLY A 499 -18.40 7.61 -2.42
N ALA A 500 -17.46 8.04 -3.24
CA ALA A 500 -17.41 7.71 -4.65
C ALA A 500 -15.97 7.40 -5.06
N GLU A 501 -15.82 6.32 -5.85
CA GLU A 501 -14.56 5.96 -6.49
C GLU A 501 -14.78 5.77 -7.98
N LEU A 502 -14.01 6.49 -8.79
CA LEU A 502 -14.05 6.46 -10.25
C LEU A 502 -12.66 6.11 -10.76
N ASN A 503 -12.52 4.93 -11.37
CA ASN A 503 -11.24 4.40 -11.82
C ASN A 503 -11.30 4.12 -13.32
N TRP A 504 -10.42 4.74 -14.08
CA TRP A 504 -10.15 4.47 -15.49
C TRP A 504 -8.78 3.84 -15.59
N PHE A 505 -8.75 2.62 -16.09
CA PHE A 505 -7.50 1.88 -16.24
C PHE A 505 -7.41 1.33 -17.65
N THR A 506 -6.24 1.49 -18.28
CA THR A 506 -5.93 0.88 -19.58
C THR A 506 -4.66 0.06 -19.48
N PHE A 507 -4.63 -1.05 -20.22
CA PHE A 507 -3.47 -1.91 -20.34
C PHE A 507 -3.27 -2.32 -21.78
N ASP A 508 -2.10 -2.01 -22.34
CA ASP A 508 -1.66 -2.39 -23.66
C ASP A 508 -0.58 -3.47 -23.55
N ASP A 509 -0.74 -4.58 -24.23
CA ASP A 509 0.26 -5.64 -24.38
C ASP A 509 0.56 -5.87 -25.87
N TYR A 510 1.76 -5.48 -26.28
CA TYR A 510 2.25 -5.61 -27.64
C TYR A 510 3.31 -6.70 -27.76
N LYS A 511 3.15 -7.57 -28.74
CA LYS A 511 4.12 -8.55 -29.17
C LYS A 511 4.50 -8.25 -30.61
N ALA A 512 5.78 -8.00 -30.82
CA ALA A 512 6.32 -7.72 -32.15
C ALA A 512 6.21 -8.95 -33.06
N PRO A 513 6.09 -8.75 -34.39
CA PRO A 513 6.20 -9.87 -35.33
C PRO A 513 7.49 -10.66 -35.11
N THR A 514 7.47 -11.94 -35.47
CA THR A 514 8.54 -12.92 -35.26
C THR A 514 8.85 -13.31 -33.83
N THR A 515 8.13 -12.73 -32.84
CA THR A 515 8.19 -13.24 -31.46
C THR A 515 7.67 -14.67 -31.41
N PRO A 516 8.42 -15.66 -30.85
CA PRO A 516 7.99 -17.05 -30.77
C PRO A 516 6.61 -17.19 -30.11
N GLY A 517 5.67 -17.83 -30.84
CA GLY A 517 4.25 -17.97 -30.49
C GLY A 517 3.41 -16.71 -30.70
N PHE A 518 3.96 -15.68 -31.38
CA PHE A 518 3.27 -14.50 -31.88
C PHE A 518 3.90 -14.03 -33.21
N GLU A 519 4.15 -14.95 -34.11
CA GLU A 519 4.95 -14.76 -35.35
C GLU A 519 4.38 -13.63 -36.21
N ALA A 520 3.06 -13.53 -36.26
CA ALA A 520 2.35 -12.46 -36.99
C ALA A 520 2.17 -11.14 -36.21
N GLY A 521 2.70 -11.07 -34.97
CA GLY A 521 2.50 -9.95 -34.06
C GLY A 521 1.10 -9.88 -33.43
N ARG A 522 1.01 -9.25 -32.26
CA ARG A 522 -0.25 -9.04 -31.53
C ARG A 522 -0.24 -7.71 -30.78
N LEU A 523 -1.37 -7.02 -30.78
CA LEU A 523 -1.64 -5.91 -29.86
C LEU A 523 -2.95 -6.19 -29.12
N GLN A 524 -2.91 -6.23 -27.79
CA GLN A 524 -4.10 -6.30 -26.96
C GLN A 524 -4.24 -5.00 -26.16
N ASN A 525 -5.36 -4.33 -26.34
CA ASN A 525 -5.75 -3.15 -25.56
C ASN A 525 -6.91 -3.52 -24.64
N SER A 526 -6.72 -3.39 -23.34
CA SER A 526 -7.75 -3.64 -22.33
C SER A 526 -8.10 -2.31 -21.64
N ALA A 527 -9.36 -1.93 -21.67
CA ALA A 527 -9.88 -0.72 -21.04
C ALA A 527 -10.90 -1.09 -19.95
N PHE A 528 -10.66 -0.61 -18.74
CA PHE A 528 -11.51 -0.84 -17.59
C PHE A 528 -12.06 0.48 -17.07
N ARG A 529 -13.35 0.51 -16.78
CA ARG A 529 -14.03 1.64 -16.14
C ARG A 529 -14.76 1.13 -14.91
N ASN A 530 -14.22 1.40 -13.75
CA ASN A 530 -14.81 1.02 -12.48
C ASN A 530 -15.41 2.23 -11.78
N ARG A 531 -16.67 2.09 -11.29
CA ARG A 531 -17.39 3.12 -10.54
C ARG A 531 -17.99 2.49 -9.32
N MET A 532 -17.60 2.96 -8.16
CA MET A 532 -18.14 2.56 -6.88
C MET A 532 -18.79 3.76 -6.19
N TYR A 533 -19.94 3.54 -5.59
CA TYR A 533 -20.66 4.51 -4.78
C TYR A 533 -21.07 3.87 -3.47
N ASN A 534 -20.91 4.60 -2.39
CA ASN A 534 -21.32 4.20 -1.05
C ASN A 534 -22.05 5.36 -0.38
N PHE A 535 -23.27 5.12 0.03
CA PHE A 535 -24.06 6.10 0.80
C PHE A 535 -24.47 5.46 2.12
N GLU A 536 -24.23 6.14 3.23
CA GLU A 536 -24.51 5.64 4.58
C GLU A 536 -25.14 6.74 5.43
N VAL A 537 -26.14 6.37 6.21
CA VAL A 537 -26.75 7.24 7.23
C VAL A 537 -26.74 6.50 8.57
N LEU A 538 -26.30 7.18 9.63
CA LEU A 538 -26.23 6.66 11.00
C LEU A 538 -26.96 7.59 11.97
N ALA A 539 -27.75 7.02 12.86
CA ALA A 539 -28.19 7.65 14.10
C ALA A 539 -27.32 7.09 15.24
N LEU A 540 -26.65 7.95 15.96
CA LEU A 540 -25.73 7.62 17.04
C LEU A 540 -26.27 8.22 18.33
N TYR A 541 -26.62 7.37 19.29
CA TYR A 541 -27.07 7.77 20.61
C TYR A 541 -26.07 7.31 21.66
N ASN A 542 -25.69 8.19 22.57
CA ASN A 542 -24.83 7.91 23.71
C ASN A 542 -25.33 8.60 24.96
N ASN A 543 -25.37 7.87 26.07
CA ASN A 543 -25.77 8.41 27.35
C ASN A 543 -25.05 7.68 28.50
N HIS A 544 -24.99 8.35 29.65
CA HIS A 544 -24.42 7.81 30.88
C HIS A 544 -25.48 7.95 32.01
N TRP A 545 -25.81 6.82 32.65
CA TRP A 545 -26.77 6.76 33.76
C TRP A 545 -26.15 6.07 34.98
N GLY A 546 -25.73 6.85 35.96
CA GLY A 546 -25.05 6.31 37.14
C GLY A 546 -23.78 5.56 36.80
N ASP A 547 -23.75 4.24 37.03
CA ASP A 547 -22.62 3.36 36.70
C ASP A 547 -22.67 2.79 35.27
N PHE A 548 -23.69 3.15 34.47
CA PHE A 548 -23.92 2.56 33.16
C PHE A 548 -23.62 3.53 32.01
N ASP A 549 -22.79 3.09 31.08
CA ASP A 549 -22.59 3.70 29.78
C ASP A 549 -23.46 3.00 28.74
N PHE A 550 -24.25 3.74 28.01
CA PHE A 550 -25.11 3.21 26.96
C PHE A 550 -24.84 3.87 25.62
N ASN A 551 -24.51 3.06 24.60
CA ASN A 551 -24.31 3.52 23.24
C ASN A 551 -25.20 2.69 22.30
N ALA A 552 -25.93 3.37 21.43
CA ALA A 552 -26.75 2.73 20.39
C ALA A 552 -26.45 3.35 19.02
N THR A 553 -26.42 2.51 18.00
CA THR A 553 -26.24 2.91 16.61
C THR A 553 -27.33 2.26 15.76
N LEU A 554 -27.99 3.05 14.94
CA LEU A 554 -28.88 2.56 13.90
C LEU A 554 -28.41 3.12 12.57
N GLY A 555 -28.29 2.27 11.55
CA GLY A 555 -27.73 2.67 10.26
C GLY A 555 -28.39 2.03 9.06
N GLY A 556 -28.23 2.70 7.93
CA GLY A 556 -28.56 2.18 6.59
C GLY A 556 -27.46 2.52 5.60
N ASN A 557 -27.16 1.59 4.70
CA ASN A 557 -26.12 1.74 3.70
C ASN A 557 -26.59 1.25 2.33
N VAL A 558 -26.23 1.96 1.30
CA VAL A 558 -26.35 1.53 -0.10
C VAL A 558 -24.97 1.53 -0.73
N TYR A 559 -24.52 0.36 -1.15
CA TYR A 559 -23.27 0.14 -1.87
C TYR A 559 -23.54 -0.31 -3.29
N LYS A 560 -22.91 0.34 -4.27
CA LYS A 560 -23.10 0.05 -5.69
C LYS A 560 -21.77 0.06 -6.44
N VAL A 561 -21.53 -0.99 -7.22
CA VAL A 561 -20.38 -1.12 -8.13
C VAL A 561 -20.88 -1.34 -9.56
N ASN A 562 -20.22 -0.69 -10.50
CA ASN A 562 -20.45 -0.86 -11.94
C ASN A 562 -19.11 -0.85 -12.67
N ASN A 563 -18.67 -2.02 -13.10
CA ASN A 563 -17.45 -2.20 -13.87
C ASN A 563 -17.79 -2.47 -15.32
N GLN A 564 -17.09 -1.84 -16.22
CA GLN A 564 -17.14 -2.05 -17.66
C GLN A 564 -15.74 -2.37 -18.14
N THR A 565 -15.62 -3.43 -18.95
CA THR A 565 -14.36 -3.85 -19.55
C THR A 565 -14.53 -3.93 -21.05
N THR A 566 -13.53 -3.52 -21.79
CA THR A 566 -13.44 -3.75 -23.23
C THR A 566 -12.05 -4.27 -23.52
N VAL A 567 -11.96 -5.48 -24.05
CA VAL A 567 -10.70 -6.07 -24.50
C VAL A 567 -10.72 -6.10 -26.02
N THR A 568 -9.79 -5.38 -26.62
CA THR A 568 -9.57 -5.34 -28.08
C THR A 568 -8.28 -6.09 -28.37
N THR A 569 -8.35 -7.15 -29.16
CA THR A 569 -7.19 -7.92 -29.61
C THR A 569 -7.04 -7.76 -31.10
N ALA A 570 -5.87 -7.30 -31.54
CA ALA A 570 -5.47 -7.14 -32.93
C ALA A 570 -4.33 -8.13 -33.25
N GLN A 571 -4.46 -8.86 -34.33
CA GLN A 571 -3.52 -9.89 -34.80
C GLN A 571 -3.23 -9.73 -36.27
N ASP A 572 -2.18 -10.37 -36.74
CA ASP A 572 -1.72 -10.32 -38.13
C ASP A 572 -1.33 -8.89 -38.56
N MET A 573 -0.12 -8.48 -38.11
CA MET A 573 0.40 -7.13 -38.34
C MET A 573 0.83 -6.93 -39.79
N LYS A 574 0.17 -6.03 -40.51
CA LYS A 574 0.46 -5.66 -41.91
C LYS A 574 1.45 -4.50 -42.06
N ILE A 575 1.57 -3.64 -41.04
CA ILE A 575 2.53 -2.51 -41.04
C ILE A 575 3.47 -2.75 -39.86
N ARG A 576 4.66 -3.23 -40.16
CA ARG A 576 5.66 -3.60 -39.17
C ARG A 576 6.13 -2.42 -38.32
N ASP A 577 6.43 -2.67 -37.05
CA ASP A 577 6.95 -1.70 -36.06
C ASP A 577 6.04 -0.49 -35.81
N VAL A 578 4.77 -0.54 -36.22
CA VAL A 578 3.75 0.46 -35.91
C VAL A 578 2.67 -0.17 -35.04
N PRO A 579 2.79 -0.16 -33.71
CA PRO A 579 1.85 -0.81 -32.77
C PRO A 579 0.55 0.00 -32.62
N SER A 580 -0.22 0.08 -33.70
CA SER A 580 -1.54 0.72 -33.78
C SER A 580 -2.57 -0.31 -34.24
N LEU A 581 -3.79 -0.24 -33.75
CA LEU A 581 -4.88 -1.14 -34.17
C LEU A 581 -5.06 -1.16 -35.70
N THR A 582 -4.87 -0.01 -36.35
CA THR A 582 -4.97 0.11 -37.81
C THR A 582 -3.88 -0.62 -38.59
N SER A 583 -2.81 -1.07 -37.90
CA SER A 583 -1.68 -1.80 -38.50
C SER A 583 -1.88 -3.31 -38.53
N PHE A 584 -3.07 -3.80 -38.13
CA PHE A 584 -3.39 -5.22 -38.10
C PHE A 584 -4.53 -5.55 -39.06
N ASN A 585 -4.56 -6.78 -39.55
CA ASN A 585 -5.61 -7.28 -40.43
C ASN A 585 -6.84 -7.78 -39.64
N GLU A 586 -6.62 -8.40 -38.49
CA GLU A 586 -7.67 -8.99 -37.68
C GLU A 586 -7.85 -8.22 -36.36
N ILE A 587 -9.07 -7.82 -36.06
CA ILE A 587 -9.41 -7.13 -34.83
C ILE A 587 -10.66 -7.79 -34.23
N SER A 588 -10.55 -8.19 -32.96
CA SER A 588 -11.68 -8.69 -32.18
C SER A 588 -11.90 -7.81 -30.95
N VAL A 589 -13.17 -7.60 -30.60
CA VAL A 589 -13.56 -6.78 -29.42
C VAL A 589 -14.47 -7.60 -28.52
N VAL A 590 -14.11 -7.74 -27.26
CA VAL A 590 -14.89 -8.44 -26.25
C VAL A 590 -15.29 -7.47 -25.16
N PRO A 591 -16.57 -7.09 -25.08
CA PRO A 591 -17.08 -6.27 -23.98
C PRO A 591 -17.39 -7.13 -22.76
N GLY A 592 -17.19 -6.60 -21.58
CA GLY A 592 -17.58 -7.18 -20.30
C GLY A 592 -18.28 -6.16 -19.41
N SER A 593 -19.14 -6.63 -18.54
CA SER A 593 -19.75 -5.78 -17.53
C SER A 593 -20.01 -6.55 -16.23
N TYR A 594 -19.83 -5.86 -15.13
CA TYR A 594 -20.04 -6.37 -13.78
C TYR A 594 -20.82 -5.32 -12.99
N ARG A 595 -22.00 -5.68 -12.45
CA ARG A 595 -22.83 -4.76 -11.66
C ARG A 595 -23.28 -5.45 -10.39
N LYS A 596 -23.09 -4.76 -9.27
CA LYS A 596 -23.50 -5.25 -7.95
C LYS A 596 -24.07 -4.11 -7.12
N GLN A 597 -25.14 -4.39 -6.39
CA GLN A 597 -25.72 -3.48 -5.39
C GLN A 597 -26.04 -4.26 -4.13
N ILE A 598 -25.71 -3.67 -2.98
CA ILE A 598 -26.06 -4.18 -1.65
C ILE A 598 -26.76 -3.05 -0.91
N ASN A 599 -27.99 -3.33 -0.43
CA ASN A 599 -28.74 -2.46 0.45
C ASN A 599 -28.69 -3.06 1.86
N SER A 600 -28.41 -2.26 2.87
CA SER A 600 -28.16 -2.75 4.22
C SER A 600 -28.91 -1.92 5.26
N VAL A 601 -29.41 -2.60 6.28
CA VAL A 601 -29.90 -1.97 7.52
C VAL A 601 -29.22 -2.67 8.70
N TYR A 602 -28.79 -1.93 9.70
CA TYR A 602 -28.08 -2.49 10.84
C TYR A 602 -28.26 -1.68 12.11
N GLY A 603 -28.14 -2.36 13.24
CA GLY A 603 -28.15 -1.78 14.55
C GLY A 603 -27.05 -2.37 15.45
N ALA A 604 -26.56 -1.56 16.37
CA ALA A 604 -25.62 -1.99 17.39
C ALA A 604 -25.98 -1.35 18.73
N VAL A 605 -25.83 -2.09 19.81
CA VAL A 605 -25.97 -1.62 21.20
C VAL A 605 -24.74 -2.03 21.97
N ASN A 606 -24.19 -1.10 22.73
CA ASN A 606 -23.11 -1.34 23.67
C ASN A 606 -23.54 -0.84 25.07
N VAL A 607 -23.36 -1.68 26.07
CA VAL A 607 -23.64 -1.35 27.47
C VAL A 607 -22.35 -1.55 28.26
N GLY A 608 -21.87 -0.52 28.92
CA GLY A 608 -20.77 -0.56 29.87
C GLY A 608 -21.28 -0.45 31.31
N TRP A 609 -20.68 -1.18 32.24
CA TRP A 609 -20.99 -1.09 33.66
C TRP A 609 -19.70 -0.89 34.47
N LYS A 610 -19.64 0.18 35.23
CA LYS A 610 -18.52 0.58 36.11
C LYS A 610 -17.16 0.59 35.42
N HIS A 611 -17.10 0.85 34.11
CA HIS A 611 -15.88 0.76 33.29
C HIS A 611 -15.18 -0.61 33.33
N MET A 612 -15.88 -1.65 33.84
CA MET A 612 -15.36 -2.96 34.13
C MET A 612 -15.97 -4.04 33.21
N LEU A 613 -17.28 -4.03 33.04
CA LEU A 613 -17.99 -4.99 32.20
C LEU A 613 -18.60 -4.27 31.00
N TYR A 614 -18.34 -4.79 29.80
CA TYR A 614 -18.91 -4.26 28.55
C TYR A 614 -19.55 -5.38 27.77
N LEU A 615 -20.74 -5.14 27.25
CA LEU A 615 -21.49 -6.05 26.40
C LEU A 615 -21.85 -5.34 25.10
N ASP A 616 -21.59 -5.97 23.97
CA ASP A 616 -21.94 -5.50 22.65
C ASP A 616 -22.87 -6.51 21.95
N ALA A 617 -23.89 -6.00 21.30
CA ALA A 617 -24.73 -6.76 20.39
C ALA A 617 -24.89 -6.01 19.08
N THR A 618 -24.74 -6.70 17.94
CA THR A 618 -24.98 -6.12 16.60
C THR A 618 -25.88 -7.03 15.78
N LEU A 619 -26.70 -6.41 14.96
CA LEU A 619 -27.52 -7.09 13.98
C LEU A 619 -27.46 -6.31 12.65
N ARG A 620 -27.17 -7.02 11.56
CA ARG A 620 -27.12 -6.44 10.22
C ARG A 620 -27.91 -7.31 9.25
N GLY A 621 -28.72 -6.70 8.41
CA GLY A 621 -29.36 -7.33 7.25
C GLY A 621 -28.84 -6.72 5.96
N ASP A 622 -28.34 -7.57 5.05
CA ASP A 622 -27.87 -7.19 3.72
C ASP A 622 -28.76 -7.83 2.64
N GLN A 623 -29.25 -7.01 1.71
CA GLN A 623 -29.93 -7.44 0.50
C GLN A 623 -28.96 -7.29 -0.67
N SER A 624 -28.52 -8.41 -1.26
CA SER A 624 -27.57 -8.42 -2.39
C SER A 624 -28.26 -8.70 -3.72
N SER A 625 -27.93 -7.91 -4.74
CA SER A 625 -28.41 -8.10 -6.12
C SER A 625 -27.78 -9.32 -6.83
N THR A 626 -26.80 -9.98 -6.22
CA THR A 626 -26.13 -11.15 -6.79
C THR A 626 -26.85 -12.47 -6.50
N LEU A 627 -27.86 -12.42 -5.63
CA LEU A 627 -28.59 -13.57 -5.11
C LEU A 627 -30.01 -13.66 -5.67
N PRO A 628 -30.65 -14.83 -5.62
CA PRO A 628 -31.98 -15.02 -6.14
C PRO A 628 -33.01 -14.08 -5.49
N THR A 629 -33.89 -13.46 -6.25
CA THR A 629 -34.87 -12.47 -5.78
C THR A 629 -35.75 -12.93 -4.61
N GLY A 630 -36.01 -14.21 -4.49
CA GLY A 630 -36.77 -14.78 -3.36
C GLY A 630 -35.93 -15.10 -2.11
N ASN A 631 -34.60 -15.04 -2.21
CA ASN A 631 -33.65 -15.39 -1.13
C ASN A 631 -32.38 -14.57 -1.21
N ASN A 632 -32.50 -13.25 -1.23
CA ASN A 632 -31.39 -12.29 -1.42
C ASN A 632 -31.06 -11.48 -0.16
N MET A 633 -31.69 -11.80 0.98
CA MET A 633 -31.46 -11.12 2.25
C MET A 633 -30.77 -12.05 3.24
N TYR A 634 -29.70 -11.56 3.83
CA TYR A 634 -28.92 -12.25 4.85
C TYR A 634 -28.82 -11.42 6.11
N VAL A 635 -28.84 -12.10 7.26
CA VAL A 635 -28.77 -11.47 8.58
C VAL A 635 -27.49 -11.91 9.27
N TYR A 636 -26.76 -10.97 9.82
CA TYR A 636 -25.47 -11.15 10.50
C TYR A 636 -25.59 -10.71 11.96
N PRO A 637 -25.86 -11.62 12.91
CA PRO A 637 -25.80 -11.33 14.33
C PRO A 637 -24.37 -11.41 14.87
N SER A 638 -24.07 -10.56 15.85
CA SER A 638 -22.82 -10.62 16.60
C SER A 638 -23.02 -10.22 18.04
N PHE A 639 -22.36 -10.95 18.96
CA PHE A 639 -22.33 -10.65 20.38
C PHE A 639 -20.89 -10.66 20.86
N SER A 640 -20.53 -9.71 21.71
CA SER A 640 -19.23 -9.73 22.36
C SER A 640 -19.30 -9.16 23.77
N GLY A 641 -18.41 -9.67 24.63
CA GLY A 641 -18.25 -9.22 26.01
C GLY A 641 -16.78 -8.96 26.34
N SER A 642 -16.57 -8.00 27.19
CA SER A 642 -15.25 -7.63 27.72
C SER A 642 -15.36 -7.40 29.21
N PHE A 643 -14.51 -8.10 29.98
CA PHE A 643 -14.45 -7.98 31.44
C PHE A 643 -13.03 -7.57 31.86
N VAL A 644 -12.90 -6.36 32.38
CA VAL A 644 -11.66 -5.79 32.93
C VAL A 644 -11.57 -6.15 34.41
N PHE A 645 -11.06 -7.34 34.71
CA PHE A 645 -11.04 -7.85 36.10
C PHE A 645 -10.02 -7.16 36.99
N SER A 646 -9.04 -6.46 36.42
CA SER A 646 -8.08 -5.65 37.18
C SER A 646 -8.74 -4.50 37.95
N GLU A 647 -9.90 -4.01 37.51
CA GLU A 647 -10.69 -3.00 38.21
C GLU A 647 -11.29 -3.55 39.53
N LEU A 648 -11.53 -4.88 39.65
CA LEU A 648 -12.01 -5.51 40.86
C LEU A 648 -10.91 -5.79 41.87
N THR A 649 -9.74 -6.20 41.42
CA THR A 649 -8.77 -6.89 42.28
C THR A 649 -7.75 -5.93 42.89
N LYS A 650 -7.67 -4.66 42.43
CA LYS A 650 -6.66 -3.68 42.87
C LYS A 650 -5.28 -4.29 43.14
N LEU A 651 -4.90 -5.29 42.32
CA LEU A 651 -3.62 -6.01 42.43
C LEU A 651 -2.42 -5.09 42.12
N GLY A 652 -2.67 -3.80 41.97
CA GLY A 652 -1.69 -2.72 41.90
C GLY A 652 -0.56 -3.01 40.92
N ASP A 653 0.64 -2.98 41.46
CA ASP A 653 1.87 -3.09 40.65
C ASP A 653 2.12 -4.50 40.11
N LEU A 654 1.49 -5.54 40.64
CA LEU A 654 1.68 -6.92 40.20
C LEU A 654 0.92 -7.23 38.90
N LEU A 655 -0.28 -6.64 38.72
CA LEU A 655 -1.11 -6.80 37.54
C LEU A 655 -1.85 -5.49 37.25
N PRO A 656 -1.18 -4.53 36.64
CA PRO A 656 -1.74 -3.19 36.38
C PRO A 656 -2.95 -3.22 35.45
N TYR A 657 -3.06 -4.26 34.60
CA TYR A 657 -4.18 -4.46 33.69
C TYR A 657 -4.43 -5.94 33.39
N GLY A 658 -5.68 -6.35 33.57
CA GLY A 658 -6.16 -7.71 33.22
C GLY A 658 -7.54 -7.64 32.61
N LYS A 659 -7.71 -8.23 31.43
CA LYS A 659 -8.94 -8.24 30.65
C LYS A 659 -9.19 -9.62 30.04
N VAL A 660 -10.42 -10.09 30.18
CA VAL A 660 -10.94 -11.26 29.43
C VAL A 660 -11.98 -10.76 28.44
N ARG A 661 -11.96 -11.30 27.24
CA ARG A 661 -12.94 -11.01 26.21
C ARG A 661 -13.42 -12.27 25.51
N MET A 662 -14.69 -12.25 25.12
CA MET A 662 -15.32 -13.31 24.35
C MET A 662 -16.16 -12.68 23.26
N SER A 663 -16.17 -13.28 22.08
CA SER A 663 -17.01 -12.82 20.97
C SER A 663 -17.52 -13.99 20.14
N TRP A 664 -18.75 -13.85 19.68
CA TRP A 664 -19.37 -14.74 18.71
C TRP A 664 -20.03 -13.91 17.62
N ALA A 665 -19.89 -14.33 16.37
CA ALA A 665 -20.55 -13.69 15.25
C ALA A 665 -20.78 -14.70 14.12
N GLN A 666 -21.86 -14.47 13.38
CA GLN A 666 -22.12 -15.15 12.12
C GLN A 666 -21.98 -14.14 10.99
N VAL A 667 -21.09 -14.43 10.04
CA VAL A 667 -20.87 -13.63 8.83
C VAL A 667 -20.81 -14.57 7.64
N GLY A 668 -21.44 -14.21 6.56
CA GLY A 668 -21.41 -14.95 5.30
C GLY A 668 -20.82 -14.09 4.19
N SER A 669 -20.45 -14.72 3.08
CA SER A 669 -20.01 -14.09 1.85
C SER A 669 -21.10 -14.24 0.80
N ASP A 670 -21.36 -13.21 -0.01
CA ASP A 670 -22.18 -13.32 -1.21
C ASP A 670 -21.31 -13.71 -2.43
N THR A 671 -21.96 -14.08 -3.52
CA THR A 671 -21.24 -14.50 -4.75
C THR A 671 -21.01 -13.32 -5.70
N ASP A 672 -20.23 -13.56 -6.75
CA ASP A 672 -20.11 -12.65 -7.87
C ASP A 672 -21.44 -12.57 -8.65
N PRO A 673 -21.72 -11.44 -9.34
CA PRO A 673 -22.88 -11.31 -10.21
C PRO A 673 -22.92 -12.35 -11.32
N TYR A 674 -24.14 -12.63 -11.78
CA TYR A 674 -24.43 -13.49 -12.96
C TYR A 674 -24.07 -14.98 -12.77
N GLN A 675 -23.99 -15.45 -11.52
CA GLN A 675 -23.74 -16.87 -11.21
C GLN A 675 -25.04 -17.70 -11.07
N LEU A 676 -26.22 -17.08 -11.16
CA LEU A 676 -27.51 -17.75 -10.95
C LEU A 676 -28.02 -18.55 -12.15
N GLY A 677 -27.45 -18.33 -13.33
CA GLY A 677 -27.83 -18.98 -14.57
C GLY A 677 -26.78 -19.94 -15.09
N LEU A 678 -27.20 -21.07 -15.62
CA LEU A 678 -26.30 -21.89 -16.44
C LEU A 678 -26.06 -21.18 -17.76
N VAL A 679 -24.84 -20.81 -18.03
CA VAL A 679 -24.41 -20.19 -19.28
C VAL A 679 -23.38 -21.08 -19.98
N TYR A 680 -23.53 -21.23 -21.29
CA TYR A 680 -22.58 -21.94 -22.13
C TYR A 680 -21.79 -20.91 -22.94
N THR A 681 -20.48 -21.04 -22.91
CA THR A 681 -19.61 -20.25 -23.80
C THR A 681 -19.42 -21.02 -25.10
N LYS A 682 -19.85 -20.44 -26.23
CA LYS A 682 -19.55 -21.00 -27.53
C LYS A 682 -18.07 -20.81 -27.82
N SER A 683 -17.27 -21.89 -27.76
CA SER A 683 -15.89 -21.83 -28.25
C SER A 683 -15.90 -21.77 -29.76
N LYS A 684 -15.10 -20.92 -30.37
CA LYS A 684 -14.74 -21.03 -31.78
C LYS A 684 -13.72 -22.15 -31.89
N TYR A 685 -14.07 -23.24 -32.59
CA TYR A 685 -13.11 -24.19 -33.09
C TYR A 685 -12.52 -23.67 -34.39
#